data_d4b871f574ffffef60463b5718013cf1
#
_entry.id   d4b871f574ffffef60463b5718013cf1
#
_cell.length_a   1.000
_cell.length_b   1.000
_cell.length_c   1.000
_cell.angle_alpha   90.00
_cell.angle_beta   90.00
_cell.angle_gamma   90.00
#
_symmetry.space_group_name_H-M   'P 1'
#
loop_
_entity.id
_entity.type
_entity.pdbx_description
1 polymer ?
#
loop_
_entity_poly.entity_id
_entity_poly.type
_entity_poly.pdbx_seq_one_letter_code
_entity_poly.pdbx_strand_id
1 'polypeptide(L)'
;MRPLPTASSHRILRSAAAFSLPLALAVAAAPVAAQMTESPSPAGSVINLQISRPAAEQIIPSSLFGSFLEPIGHSTYGGLWADVIENGSLEEGLWSAGNVDAMLKARPQLRRASSLGLPLPWEPLDSAQGSRYSPVRGDAANSSQSVLIMSLPGKEVGILQQVYLPVHRQLTYNGSLWLKHVRGPARVTLSLRRPAHADQVLASTSVEASAPAWTKYPFTLTLKPNTVTSLEPVDLVISLSDDARAVVDNVSLNPADAIDGMDPDVIAMARDLHSPLVRFGGNFTSAYDWQDGVGPLDKRVSKINLSWGIPEYNTFGTDEFLRFCDLIHAQPQVALNLGTGTPQQAADWVRYIDKHWGDHKGGSLWELGNELWGDFQVGYPSQERIAAVTLATSQAVRKADPRARLIATGADPDHFTDWDAQQLTNPVGTFNFLSTHFVVGDNVQLPHAADDFRSMAALALPWGLANRMHAIKQQAAAAGQKDVNVAFTEWLMISNNHTGLNYTNLGGALFAGGFLNMVMRNSDVVSISDMTGILEFGGIWKKRSQVYGAPSYWVLREYASTHPHSLLTVASDSPTYSITHGTNRLPEIPDVPYLDVVAAESEDHTKLLLLCVNRHLTRPETATIDLSSLGIAPNTAKVTTITAENILVENDEEDPSRVIPVSRTEPIQGAFRHTFPNGSVTVIELPMRK
;
A
#
# COMPACT_ATOMS: atom_id res chain seq x y z
N MET A 1 -7.46 45.51 -0.18
CA MET A 1 -6.01 45.36 -0.33
C MET A 1 -5.33 45.83 0.94
N ARG A 2 -4.94 44.96 1.80
CA ARG A 2 -4.02 45.17 2.94
C ARG A 2 -3.13 43.93 3.02
N PRO A 3 -1.82 44.05 3.16
CA PRO A 3 -0.91 42.92 3.25
C PRO A 3 -0.95 42.29 4.65
N LEU A 4 -0.82 40.96 4.70
CA LEU A 4 -0.64 40.17 5.90
C LEU A 4 0.80 40.34 6.46
N PRO A 5 0.99 40.26 7.77
CA PRO A 5 2.30 40.50 8.38
C PRO A 5 3.18 39.24 8.34
N THR A 6 4.43 39.45 8.07
CA THR A 6 5.55 38.52 8.12
C THR A 6 5.85 38.11 9.57
N ALA A 7 5.99 36.78 9.80
CA ALA A 7 6.42 36.26 11.08
C ALA A 7 7.88 36.57 11.37
N SER A 8 8.14 37.26 12.45
CA SER A 8 9.48 37.59 12.97
C SER A 8 9.99 36.46 13.87
N SER A 9 11.19 36.01 13.56
CA SER A 9 11.98 35.08 14.37
C SER A 9 12.38 35.71 15.70
N HIS A 10 11.90 35.21 16.82
CA HIS A 10 12.41 35.56 18.16
C HIS A 10 13.54 34.61 18.58
N ARG A 11 14.77 35.15 18.56
CA ARG A 11 15.91 34.60 19.31
C ARG A 11 15.70 34.93 20.80
N ILE A 12 15.58 33.91 21.63
CA ILE A 12 15.61 34.03 23.09
C ILE A 12 17.07 33.93 23.54
N LEU A 13 17.59 35.05 24.03
CA LEU A 13 18.86 35.12 24.77
C LEU A 13 18.65 34.52 26.17
N ARG A 14 19.39 33.46 26.50
CA ARG A 14 19.48 32.94 27.86
C ARG A 14 20.57 33.69 28.62
N SER A 15 20.16 34.44 29.64
CA SER A 15 21.04 34.96 30.67
C SER A 15 21.43 33.86 31.65
N ALA A 16 22.73 33.66 31.82
CA ALA A 16 23.29 32.75 32.81
C ALA A 16 23.28 33.39 34.20
N ALA A 17 22.51 32.81 35.12
CA ALA A 17 22.68 33.03 36.56
C ALA A 17 23.37 31.82 37.18
N ALA A 18 24.56 32.01 37.68
CA ALA A 18 25.32 30.97 38.38
C ALA A 18 24.75 30.75 39.76
N PHE A 19 24.16 29.56 40.02
CA PHE A 19 23.91 29.05 41.35
C PHE A 19 24.79 27.82 41.56
N SER A 20 25.74 27.92 42.50
CA SER A 20 26.52 26.80 42.98
C SER A 20 25.69 25.93 43.93
N LEU A 21 25.33 24.71 43.50
CA LEU A 21 24.81 23.63 44.36
C LEU A 21 25.85 22.50 44.45
N PRO A 22 25.91 21.76 45.55
CA PRO A 22 26.89 20.73 45.74
C PRO A 22 26.64 19.53 44.82
N LEU A 23 27.72 19.04 44.22
CA LEU A 23 27.78 17.89 43.34
C LEU A 23 27.46 16.63 44.13
N ALA A 24 26.19 16.21 44.18
CA ALA A 24 25.85 14.82 44.50
C ALA A 24 26.16 14.01 43.23
N LEU A 25 27.18 13.16 43.27
CA LEU A 25 27.42 12.16 42.23
C LEU A 25 26.22 11.18 42.22
N ALA A 26 25.19 11.49 41.48
CA ALA A 26 24.26 10.48 40.98
C ALA A 26 25.02 9.72 39.89
N VAL A 27 25.47 8.53 40.20
CA VAL A 27 25.84 7.54 39.17
C VAL A 27 24.57 7.27 38.37
N ALA A 28 24.39 8.01 37.28
CA ALA A 28 23.37 7.65 36.33
C ALA A 28 23.79 6.30 35.74
N ALA A 29 23.08 5.25 36.14
CA ALA A 29 23.20 3.95 35.48
C ALA A 29 22.93 4.21 34.00
N ALA A 30 23.89 3.91 33.12
CA ALA A 30 23.68 3.94 31.69
C ALA A 30 22.45 3.06 31.40
N PRO A 31 21.51 3.52 30.54
CA PRO A 31 20.38 2.69 30.19
C PRO A 31 20.91 1.37 29.62
N VAL A 32 20.48 0.26 30.20
CA VAL A 32 20.85 -1.07 29.71
C VAL A 32 20.24 -1.18 28.29
N ALA A 33 21.09 -1.45 27.30
CA ALA A 33 20.63 -1.62 25.92
C ALA A 33 19.73 -2.87 25.80
N ALA A 34 18.76 -2.84 24.93
CA ALA A 34 17.91 -3.99 24.61
C ALA A 34 18.78 -5.20 24.22
N GLN A 35 18.44 -6.37 24.71
CA GLN A 35 19.20 -7.61 24.55
C GLN A 35 18.25 -8.75 24.16
N MET A 36 18.81 -9.75 23.47
CA MET A 36 18.14 -11.03 23.21
C MET A 36 18.74 -12.10 24.13
N THR A 37 17.86 -12.86 24.76
CA THR A 37 18.24 -14.07 25.54
C THR A 37 17.55 -15.27 24.93
N GLU A 38 18.26 -16.38 24.78
CA GLU A 38 17.72 -17.64 24.25
C GLU A 38 17.45 -18.62 25.39
N SER A 39 16.35 -19.39 25.25
CA SER A 39 16.15 -20.54 26.13
C SER A 39 17.16 -21.64 25.77
N PRO A 40 17.76 -22.33 26.76
CA PRO A 40 18.68 -23.42 26.47
C PRO A 40 17.94 -24.56 25.76
N SER A 41 18.33 -24.81 24.50
CA SER A 41 17.85 -25.98 23.75
C SER A 41 19.06 -26.73 23.17
N PRO A 42 19.11 -28.06 23.30
CA PRO A 42 20.17 -28.84 22.65
C PRO A 42 20.11 -28.62 21.12
N ALA A 43 21.24 -28.32 20.52
CA ALA A 43 21.33 -28.21 19.07
C ALA A 43 20.80 -29.51 18.40
N GLY A 44 19.83 -29.39 17.51
CA GLY A 44 19.22 -30.54 16.79
C GLY A 44 18.10 -31.26 17.55
N SER A 45 17.55 -30.69 18.64
CA SER A 45 16.34 -31.22 19.24
C SER A 45 15.16 -31.17 18.25
N VAL A 46 14.38 -32.25 18.20
CA VAL A 46 13.17 -32.29 17.38
C VAL A 46 12.03 -31.69 18.19
N ILE A 47 11.38 -30.69 17.63
CA ILE A 47 10.21 -30.02 18.23
C ILE A 47 9.00 -30.97 18.18
N ASN A 48 8.21 -31.02 19.25
CA ASN A 48 6.96 -31.75 19.29
C ASN A 48 5.80 -30.77 19.12
N LEU A 49 4.99 -30.99 18.08
CA LEU A 49 3.77 -30.25 17.81
C LEU A 49 2.56 -31.20 17.99
N GLN A 50 1.74 -30.92 19.00
CA GLN A 50 0.46 -31.61 19.19
C GLN A 50 -0.68 -30.70 18.77
N ILE A 51 -1.51 -31.17 17.83
CA ILE A 51 -2.67 -30.43 17.32
C ILE A 51 -3.94 -31.05 17.91
N SER A 52 -4.79 -30.21 18.50
CA SER A 52 -6.02 -30.66 19.15
C SER A 52 -7.17 -29.66 18.94
N ARG A 53 -8.40 -30.12 19.15
CA ARG A 53 -9.57 -29.23 19.15
C ARG A 53 -9.58 -28.39 20.43
N PRO A 54 -9.89 -27.07 20.34
CA PRO A 54 -10.06 -26.24 21.52
C PRO A 54 -11.35 -26.63 22.27
N ALA A 55 -11.43 -26.26 23.56
CA ALA A 55 -12.62 -26.47 24.39
C ALA A 55 -13.86 -25.69 23.88
N ALA A 56 -13.64 -24.52 23.28
CA ALA A 56 -14.64 -23.71 22.61
C ALA A 56 -14.17 -23.38 21.20
N GLU A 57 -15.07 -23.40 20.24
CA GLU A 57 -14.76 -23.04 18.87
C GLU A 57 -14.40 -21.55 18.78
N GLN A 58 -13.32 -21.26 18.05
CA GLN A 58 -12.90 -19.89 17.71
C GLN A 58 -12.81 -19.79 16.19
N ILE A 59 -13.59 -18.86 15.66
CA ILE A 59 -13.65 -18.63 14.21
C ILE A 59 -12.60 -17.60 13.80
N ILE A 60 -11.90 -17.88 12.71
CA ILE A 60 -11.00 -16.98 12.03
C ILE A 60 -11.81 -16.24 10.96
N PRO A 61 -12.10 -14.93 11.12
CA PRO A 61 -12.80 -14.18 10.09
C PRO A 61 -11.94 -14.07 8.83
N SER A 62 -12.53 -14.25 7.66
CA SER A 62 -11.83 -14.06 6.39
C SER A 62 -11.27 -12.64 6.24
N SER A 63 -11.92 -11.64 6.83
CA SER A 63 -11.48 -10.24 6.89
C SER A 63 -10.13 -10.00 7.59
N LEU A 64 -9.49 -11.04 8.17
CA LEU A 64 -8.10 -10.98 8.63
C LEU A 64 -7.07 -11.04 7.48
N PHE A 65 -7.49 -11.32 6.26
CA PHE A 65 -6.64 -11.40 5.07
C PHE A 65 -6.91 -10.26 4.09
N GLY A 66 -7.38 -9.12 4.60
CA GLY A 66 -7.61 -7.91 3.85
C GLY A 66 -6.31 -7.25 3.37
N SER A 67 -6.47 -6.28 2.49
CA SER A 67 -5.40 -5.44 1.99
C SER A 67 -5.89 -4.01 1.78
N PHE A 68 -4.97 -3.10 1.52
CA PHE A 68 -5.27 -1.67 1.48
C PHE A 68 -4.70 -1.02 0.21
N LEU A 69 -5.43 -0.07 -0.34
CA LEU A 69 -5.04 0.73 -1.49
C LEU A 69 -5.06 2.21 -1.11
N GLU A 70 -3.94 2.88 -1.29
CA GLU A 70 -3.79 4.33 -1.16
C GLU A 70 -3.16 4.90 -2.42
N PRO A 71 -3.61 6.08 -2.92
CA PRO A 71 -2.89 6.85 -3.94
C PRO A 71 -1.58 7.44 -3.38
N ILE A 72 -0.56 6.60 -3.25
CA ILE A 72 0.79 6.93 -2.81
C ILE A 72 1.80 6.30 -3.76
N GLY A 73 2.97 6.91 -3.96
CA GLY A 73 3.98 6.40 -4.86
C GLY A 73 3.43 6.18 -6.27
N HIS A 74 3.56 4.97 -6.76
CA HIS A 74 2.99 4.53 -8.03
C HIS A 74 1.89 3.46 -7.84
N SER A 75 1.30 3.34 -6.66
CA SER A 75 0.28 2.32 -6.38
C SER A 75 -0.93 2.42 -7.32
N THR A 76 -1.51 3.60 -7.40
CA THR A 76 -2.67 3.85 -8.28
C THR A 76 -2.19 4.28 -9.67
N TYR A 77 -1.51 5.42 -9.78
CA TYR A 77 -1.07 5.98 -11.05
C TYR A 77 0.31 5.44 -11.44
N GLY A 78 0.38 4.74 -12.59
CA GLY A 78 1.58 3.99 -13.01
C GLY A 78 1.65 2.56 -12.48
N GLY A 79 0.79 2.20 -11.51
CA GLY A 79 0.58 0.85 -10.98
C GLY A 79 -0.72 0.24 -11.50
N LEU A 80 -1.81 0.40 -10.75
CA LEU A 80 -3.13 -0.14 -11.11
C LEU A 80 -3.72 0.52 -12.35
N TRP A 81 -3.65 1.85 -12.45
CA TRP A 81 -4.12 2.58 -13.62
C TRP A 81 -3.17 2.37 -14.80
N ALA A 82 -3.69 1.94 -15.93
CA ALA A 82 -2.90 1.48 -17.06
C ALA A 82 -2.34 2.60 -17.94
N ASP A 83 -2.81 3.85 -17.79
CA ASP A 83 -2.26 5.00 -18.51
C ASP A 83 -0.77 5.16 -18.19
N VAL A 84 0.06 5.15 -19.25
CA VAL A 84 1.50 5.24 -19.10
C VAL A 84 2.00 6.69 -19.04
N ILE A 85 1.11 7.67 -19.15
CA ILE A 85 1.44 9.09 -19.15
C ILE A 85 1.30 9.67 -17.75
N GLU A 86 2.35 10.25 -17.23
CA GLU A 86 2.33 11.11 -16.05
C GLU A 86 1.94 12.54 -16.44
N ASN A 87 1.11 13.18 -15.61
CA ASN A 87 0.68 14.56 -15.84
C ASN A 87 0.17 14.80 -17.27
N GLY A 88 -0.78 13.97 -17.69
CA GLY A 88 -1.42 14.13 -19.00
C GLY A 88 -2.17 15.45 -19.17
N SER A 89 -2.67 16.04 -18.08
CA SER A 89 -3.33 17.36 -18.05
C SER A 89 -2.35 18.54 -18.10
N LEU A 90 -1.05 18.30 -18.20
CA LEU A 90 0.00 19.32 -18.40
C LEU A 90 0.00 20.45 -17.34
N GLU A 91 -0.31 20.10 -16.09
CA GLU A 91 -0.44 21.04 -14.97
C GLU A 91 0.88 21.30 -14.27
N GLU A 92 1.07 22.54 -13.80
CA GLU A 92 2.11 22.90 -12.82
C GLU A 92 1.62 22.69 -11.39
N GLY A 93 2.55 22.56 -10.44
CA GLY A 93 2.22 22.55 -9.01
C GLY A 93 1.59 21.27 -8.47
N LEU A 94 1.68 20.17 -9.21
CA LEU A 94 1.17 18.86 -8.76
C LEU A 94 2.11 18.13 -7.79
N TRP A 95 3.34 18.60 -7.62
CA TRP A 95 4.30 18.06 -6.66
C TRP A 95 4.71 19.10 -5.63
N SER A 96 4.96 18.66 -4.41
CA SER A 96 5.60 19.50 -3.39
C SER A 96 7.02 19.89 -3.81
N ALA A 97 7.54 20.98 -3.25
CA ALA A 97 8.91 21.43 -3.56
C ALA A 97 9.96 20.35 -3.30
N GLY A 98 9.81 19.57 -2.21
CA GLY A 98 10.73 18.47 -1.90
C GLY A 98 10.69 17.35 -2.94
N ASN A 99 9.48 16.98 -3.43
CA ASN A 99 9.33 15.97 -4.48
C ASN A 99 9.85 16.45 -5.84
N VAL A 100 9.67 17.76 -6.16
CA VAL A 100 10.29 18.37 -7.34
C VAL A 100 11.83 18.29 -7.26
N ASP A 101 12.41 18.65 -6.14
CA ASP A 101 13.86 18.59 -5.93
C ASP A 101 14.40 17.16 -6.06
N ALA A 102 13.70 16.18 -5.49
CA ALA A 102 14.03 14.75 -5.62
C ALA A 102 13.96 14.28 -7.08
N MET A 103 12.89 14.64 -7.79
CA MET A 103 12.70 14.33 -9.22
C MET A 103 13.81 14.95 -10.08
N LEU A 104 14.15 16.21 -9.86
CA LEU A 104 15.22 16.91 -10.60
C LEU A 104 16.62 16.40 -10.26
N LYS A 105 16.80 15.79 -9.08
CA LYS A 105 18.03 15.10 -8.70
C LYS A 105 18.16 13.76 -9.40
N ALA A 106 17.08 12.98 -9.45
CA ALA A 106 17.04 11.68 -10.10
C ALA A 106 17.09 11.78 -11.64
N ARG A 107 16.45 12.81 -12.22
CA ARG A 107 16.34 13.05 -13.67
C ARG A 107 16.84 14.48 -13.99
N PRO A 108 18.17 14.74 -14.03
CA PRO A 108 18.72 16.11 -14.20
C PRO A 108 18.32 16.82 -15.48
N GLN A 109 18.01 16.09 -16.57
CA GLN A 109 17.53 16.62 -17.83
C GLN A 109 16.22 17.40 -17.70
N LEU A 110 15.37 17.06 -16.74
CA LEU A 110 14.12 17.78 -16.45
C LEU A 110 14.31 19.22 -15.99
N ARG A 111 15.52 19.61 -15.48
CA ARG A 111 15.83 21.02 -15.14
C ARG A 111 15.66 21.95 -16.32
N ARG A 112 16.00 21.44 -17.51
CA ARG A 112 15.84 22.21 -18.74
C ARG A 112 14.37 22.36 -19.10
N ALA A 113 13.56 21.30 -19.02
CA ALA A 113 12.14 21.35 -19.26
C ALA A 113 11.46 22.40 -18.36
N SER A 114 11.75 22.35 -17.07
CA SER A 114 11.26 23.33 -16.10
C SER A 114 11.68 24.76 -16.44
N SER A 115 12.94 24.99 -16.89
CA SER A 115 13.42 26.32 -17.29
C SER A 115 12.73 26.87 -18.55
N LEU A 116 12.16 25.99 -19.37
CA LEU A 116 11.39 26.36 -20.58
C LEU A 116 9.90 26.55 -20.28
N GLY A 117 9.44 26.33 -19.05
CA GLY A 117 8.05 26.44 -18.66
C GLY A 117 7.22 25.21 -19.06
N LEU A 118 7.86 24.04 -19.29
CA LEU A 118 7.14 22.79 -19.49
C LEU A 118 6.77 22.19 -18.12
N PRO A 119 5.55 21.72 -17.97
CA PRO A 119 5.14 21.02 -16.75
C PRO A 119 5.88 19.68 -16.65
N LEU A 120 6.34 19.35 -15.44
CA LEU A 120 7.02 18.09 -15.18
C LEU A 120 6.02 16.92 -15.32
N PRO A 121 6.46 15.73 -15.82
CA PRO A 121 7.81 15.40 -16.28
C PRO A 121 8.00 15.50 -17.80
N TRP A 122 7.28 16.39 -18.48
CA TRP A 122 7.41 16.59 -19.92
C TRP A 122 8.73 17.26 -20.30
N GLU A 123 9.35 16.81 -21.38
CA GLU A 123 10.63 17.30 -21.88
C GLU A 123 10.48 17.91 -23.30
N PRO A 124 11.33 18.87 -23.69
CA PRO A 124 11.32 19.39 -25.06
C PRO A 124 12.01 18.39 -26.01
N LEU A 125 11.37 18.10 -27.16
CA LEU A 125 11.96 17.29 -28.22
C LEU A 125 13.18 17.97 -28.86
N ASP A 126 13.08 19.26 -29.15
CA ASP A 126 14.20 20.08 -29.62
C ASP A 126 14.67 21.00 -28.51
N SER A 127 15.93 20.85 -28.19
CA SER A 127 16.58 21.58 -27.15
C SER A 127 17.31 22.84 -27.62
N ALA A 128 17.43 23.08 -28.90
CA ALA A 128 18.43 24.01 -29.45
C ALA A 128 18.14 25.49 -29.16
N GLN A 129 16.90 25.89 -28.95
CA GLN A 129 16.58 27.31 -28.69
C GLN A 129 15.28 27.45 -27.89
N GLY A 130 15.36 28.04 -26.71
CA GLY A 130 14.23 28.35 -25.83
C GLY A 130 13.12 29.13 -26.52
N SER A 131 11.98 29.26 -25.85
CA SER A 131 10.79 30.04 -26.26
C SER A 131 9.90 29.46 -27.36
N ARG A 132 9.89 28.13 -27.55
CA ARG A 132 8.92 27.48 -28.45
C ARG A 132 7.78 26.78 -27.73
N TYR A 133 7.87 26.78 -26.44
CA TYR A 133 6.90 26.23 -25.52
C TYR A 133 6.42 27.35 -24.61
N SER A 134 5.14 27.36 -24.31
CA SER A 134 4.60 28.34 -23.38
C SER A 134 3.42 27.76 -22.61
N PRO A 135 3.42 27.82 -21.29
CA PRO A 135 2.24 27.48 -20.51
C PRO A 135 1.13 28.48 -20.83
N VAL A 136 -0.09 27.97 -21.05
CA VAL A 136 -1.30 28.75 -21.29
C VAL A 136 -2.24 28.55 -20.13
N ARG A 137 -2.30 29.53 -19.23
CA ARG A 137 -3.13 29.48 -18.04
C ARG A 137 -4.52 30.03 -18.30
N GLY A 138 -5.55 29.34 -17.76
CA GLY A 138 -6.94 29.75 -17.91
C GLY A 138 -7.58 29.41 -19.27
N ASP A 139 -6.86 28.75 -20.17
CA ASP A 139 -7.38 28.22 -21.44
C ASP A 139 -6.88 26.76 -21.59
N ALA A 140 -7.61 25.83 -21.01
CA ALA A 140 -7.31 24.41 -20.95
C ALA A 140 -8.55 23.57 -21.31
N ALA A 141 -8.35 22.38 -21.81
CA ALA A 141 -9.42 21.41 -22.01
C ALA A 141 -9.76 20.69 -20.70
N ASN A 142 -8.74 20.52 -19.85
CA ASN A 142 -8.85 19.92 -18.53
C ASN A 142 -8.02 20.73 -17.52
N SER A 143 -8.49 20.81 -16.27
CA SER A 143 -7.82 21.51 -15.16
C SER A 143 -7.60 23.00 -15.46
N SER A 144 -6.39 23.55 -15.25
CA SER A 144 -6.16 25.01 -15.26
C SER A 144 -5.17 25.50 -16.33
N GLN A 145 -4.36 24.59 -16.88
CA GLN A 145 -3.25 24.94 -17.77
C GLN A 145 -3.17 23.97 -18.96
N SER A 146 -2.64 24.47 -20.05
CA SER A 146 -2.27 23.74 -21.26
C SER A 146 -0.91 24.22 -21.75
N VAL A 147 -0.37 23.61 -22.81
CA VAL A 147 0.94 23.99 -23.38
C VAL A 147 0.80 24.37 -24.83
N LEU A 148 1.21 25.60 -25.17
CA LEU A 148 1.39 26.04 -26.55
C LEU A 148 2.72 25.52 -27.09
N ILE A 149 2.70 24.82 -28.21
CA ILE A 149 3.84 24.38 -28.99
C ILE A 149 3.91 25.18 -30.27
N MET A 150 5.11 25.72 -30.59
CA MET A 150 5.36 26.49 -31.80
C MET A 150 6.53 25.86 -32.55
N SER A 151 6.29 25.40 -33.78
CA SER A 151 7.36 24.94 -34.67
C SER A 151 7.91 26.08 -35.52
N LEU A 152 9.06 25.84 -36.17
CA LEU A 152 9.65 26.75 -37.17
C LEU A 152 9.64 26.13 -38.53
N PRO A 153 9.76 26.95 -39.61
CA PRO A 153 9.90 26.45 -40.97
C PRO A 153 11.03 25.41 -41.09
N GLY A 154 10.72 24.24 -41.64
CA GLY A 154 11.68 23.14 -41.83
C GLY A 154 12.25 22.50 -40.58
N LYS A 155 11.62 22.72 -39.39
CA LYS A 155 12.02 22.09 -38.12
C LYS A 155 10.84 21.42 -37.44
N GLU A 156 11.10 20.23 -36.94
CA GLU A 156 10.20 19.55 -35.99
C GLU A 156 10.41 20.11 -34.60
N VAL A 157 9.33 20.45 -33.90
CA VAL A 157 9.33 20.92 -32.50
C VAL A 157 8.22 20.17 -31.77
N GLY A 158 8.45 19.74 -30.57
CA GLY A 158 7.47 18.98 -29.79
C GLY A 158 7.86 18.78 -28.35
N ILE A 159 6.99 18.09 -27.65
CA ILE A 159 7.21 17.62 -26.28
C ILE A 159 7.28 16.11 -26.26
N LEU A 160 7.99 15.58 -25.29
CA LEU A 160 8.12 14.14 -25.10
C LEU A 160 8.01 13.75 -23.63
N GLN A 161 7.68 12.50 -23.43
CA GLN A 161 7.77 11.86 -22.13
C GLN A 161 8.29 10.43 -22.29
N GLN A 162 9.30 10.07 -21.49
CA GLN A 162 9.80 8.70 -21.44
C GLN A 162 8.80 7.80 -20.70
N VAL A 163 8.43 6.69 -21.33
CA VAL A 163 7.46 5.72 -20.81
C VAL A 163 8.00 4.29 -20.96
N TYR A 164 7.43 3.37 -20.18
CA TYR A 164 7.66 1.94 -20.31
C TYR A 164 6.37 1.25 -20.75
N LEU A 165 6.47 0.37 -21.72
CA LEU A 165 5.33 -0.26 -22.34
C LEU A 165 5.26 -1.76 -22.02
N PRO A 166 4.08 -2.34 -21.71
CA PRO A 166 3.93 -3.77 -21.41
C PRO A 166 3.99 -4.63 -22.68
N VAL A 167 5.13 -4.57 -23.40
CA VAL A 167 5.34 -5.23 -24.71
C VAL A 167 5.32 -6.75 -24.64
N HIS A 168 5.44 -7.34 -23.47
CA HIS A 168 5.32 -8.78 -23.25
C HIS A 168 3.89 -9.31 -23.52
N ARG A 169 2.86 -8.43 -23.42
CA ARG A 169 1.46 -8.80 -23.61
C ARG A 169 0.72 -7.96 -24.67
N GLN A 170 1.15 -6.71 -24.94
CA GLN A 170 0.41 -5.81 -25.84
C GLN A 170 1.36 -4.95 -26.67
N LEU A 171 1.08 -4.85 -27.97
CA LEU A 171 1.85 -4.03 -28.92
C LEU A 171 1.06 -2.84 -29.48
N THR A 172 -0.24 -2.76 -29.20
CA THR A 172 -1.13 -1.67 -29.65
C THR A 172 -1.52 -0.82 -28.46
N TYR A 173 -1.41 0.49 -28.63
CA TYR A 173 -1.68 1.49 -27.60
C TYR A 173 -2.68 2.49 -28.14
N ASN A 174 -3.78 2.69 -27.43
CA ASN A 174 -4.82 3.67 -27.72
C ASN A 174 -4.61 4.90 -26.88
N GLY A 175 -4.55 6.04 -27.50
CA GLY A 175 -4.38 7.31 -26.82
C GLY A 175 -5.42 8.34 -27.27
N SER A 176 -5.43 9.43 -26.56
CA SER A 176 -6.14 10.63 -26.94
C SER A 176 -5.38 11.85 -26.44
N LEU A 177 -5.59 12.97 -27.12
CA LEU A 177 -5.15 14.27 -26.66
C LEU A 177 -6.17 15.32 -27.06
N TRP A 178 -6.19 16.41 -26.30
CA TRP A 178 -6.97 17.59 -26.69
C TRP A 178 -6.08 18.60 -27.36
N LEU A 179 -6.53 19.13 -28.49
CA LEU A 179 -5.82 20.10 -29.31
C LEU A 179 -6.70 21.29 -29.64
N LYS A 180 -6.03 22.45 -29.73
CA LYS A 180 -6.63 23.67 -30.24
C LYS A 180 -5.67 24.28 -31.24
N HIS A 181 -6.13 24.42 -32.50
CA HIS A 181 -5.33 25.01 -33.57
C HIS A 181 -5.17 26.52 -33.38
N VAL A 182 -3.97 27.01 -33.58
CA VAL A 182 -3.65 28.44 -33.47
C VAL A 182 -3.22 29.01 -34.82
N ARG A 183 -2.29 28.33 -35.52
CA ARG A 183 -1.75 28.83 -36.79
C ARG A 183 -0.97 27.76 -37.55
N GLY A 184 -0.88 27.92 -38.88
CA GLY A 184 -0.05 27.11 -39.78
C GLY A 184 -0.70 25.77 -40.14
N PRO A 185 0.09 24.78 -40.58
CA PRO A 185 -0.40 23.43 -40.83
C PRO A 185 -1.02 22.81 -39.57
N ALA A 186 -2.16 22.15 -39.76
CA ALA A 186 -2.92 21.55 -38.64
C ALA A 186 -2.44 20.15 -38.25
N ARG A 187 -1.43 19.63 -38.90
CA ARG A 187 -0.92 18.27 -38.67
C ARG A 187 -0.12 18.19 -37.40
N VAL A 188 -0.54 17.33 -36.47
CA VAL A 188 0.18 16.96 -35.24
C VAL A 188 0.59 15.51 -35.35
N THR A 189 1.88 15.22 -35.17
CA THR A 189 2.44 13.87 -35.24
C THR A 189 2.65 13.31 -33.85
N LEU A 190 2.19 12.08 -33.65
CA LEU A 190 2.39 11.30 -32.44
C LEU A 190 3.25 10.09 -32.78
N SER A 191 4.33 9.87 -32.04
CA SER A 191 5.24 8.77 -32.32
C SER A 191 5.84 8.19 -31.04
N LEU A 192 6.18 6.90 -31.12
CA LEU A 192 7.07 6.23 -30.16
C LEU A 192 8.46 6.18 -30.77
N ARG A 193 9.45 6.64 -30.02
CA ARG A 193 10.85 6.74 -30.50
C ARG A 193 11.81 6.13 -29.50
N ARG A 194 13.01 5.78 -29.94
CA ARG A 194 14.07 5.36 -29.02
C ARG A 194 14.63 6.57 -28.28
N PRO A 195 14.80 6.48 -26.95
CA PRO A 195 15.44 7.55 -26.17
C PRO A 195 16.82 7.90 -26.74
N ALA A 196 17.15 9.19 -26.75
CA ALA A 196 18.37 9.75 -27.33
C ALA A 196 18.58 9.53 -28.84
N HIS A 197 17.66 8.86 -29.54
CA HIS A 197 17.68 8.59 -30.96
C HIS A 197 16.36 9.00 -31.60
N ALA A 198 16.08 10.31 -31.60
CA ALA A 198 14.81 10.86 -32.06
C ALA A 198 14.47 10.55 -33.55
N ASP A 199 15.46 10.18 -34.35
CA ASP A 199 15.35 9.70 -35.73
C ASP A 199 14.84 8.24 -35.83
N GLN A 200 14.98 7.45 -34.77
CA GLN A 200 14.53 6.06 -34.73
C GLN A 200 13.05 5.96 -34.29
N VAL A 201 12.17 6.14 -35.27
CA VAL A 201 10.72 6.04 -35.06
C VAL A 201 10.29 4.58 -35.05
N LEU A 202 9.68 4.12 -33.94
CA LEU A 202 9.20 2.75 -33.70
C LEU A 202 7.75 2.58 -34.16
N ALA A 203 6.91 3.60 -33.91
CA ALA A 203 5.54 3.70 -34.39
C ALA A 203 5.17 5.18 -34.56
N SER A 204 4.28 5.51 -35.49
CA SER A 204 3.86 6.88 -35.73
C SER A 204 2.46 6.94 -36.32
N THR A 205 1.72 7.97 -35.94
CA THR A 205 0.45 8.38 -36.54
C THR A 205 0.35 9.90 -36.55
N SER A 206 -0.66 10.45 -37.23
CA SER A 206 -0.89 11.90 -37.25
C SER A 206 -2.38 12.20 -37.17
N VAL A 207 -2.70 13.33 -36.57
CA VAL A 207 -4.05 13.88 -36.53
C VAL A 207 -4.08 15.26 -37.17
N GLU A 208 -5.17 15.58 -37.86
CA GLU A 208 -5.40 16.89 -38.46
C GLU A 208 -6.20 17.79 -37.52
N ALA A 209 -5.48 18.56 -36.71
CA ALA A 209 -6.03 19.39 -35.64
C ALA A 209 -6.36 20.81 -36.15
N SER A 210 -7.36 20.96 -37.05
CA SER A 210 -7.72 22.24 -37.66
C SER A 210 -8.73 23.08 -36.86
N ALA A 211 -9.33 22.53 -35.81
CA ALA A 211 -10.34 23.20 -35.00
C ALA A 211 -9.74 24.33 -34.14
N PRO A 212 -10.31 25.56 -34.18
CA PRO A 212 -9.86 26.65 -33.28
C PRO A 212 -10.39 26.54 -31.85
N ALA A 213 -11.28 25.60 -31.61
CA ALA A 213 -11.81 25.25 -30.27
C ALA A 213 -11.19 23.95 -29.80
N TRP A 214 -11.17 23.75 -28.47
CA TRP A 214 -10.73 22.49 -27.85
C TRP A 214 -11.48 21.30 -28.43
N THR A 215 -10.72 20.38 -29.01
CA THR A 215 -11.26 19.16 -29.63
C THR A 215 -10.41 17.96 -29.25
N LYS A 216 -11.08 16.87 -28.88
CA LYS A 216 -10.41 15.60 -28.54
C LYS A 216 -10.10 14.81 -29.80
N TYR A 217 -8.85 14.41 -29.94
CA TYR A 217 -8.38 13.61 -31.07
C TYR A 217 -7.90 12.25 -30.54
N PRO A 218 -8.59 11.15 -30.86
CA PRO A 218 -8.12 9.81 -30.57
C PRO A 218 -7.00 9.43 -31.55
N PHE A 219 -6.07 8.59 -31.10
CA PHE A 219 -5.03 8.01 -31.93
C PHE A 219 -4.68 6.59 -31.49
N THR A 220 -4.02 5.84 -32.37
CA THR A 220 -3.50 4.50 -32.07
C THR A 220 -2.06 4.40 -32.55
N LEU A 221 -1.21 3.82 -31.72
CA LEU A 221 0.17 3.49 -32.04
C LEU A 221 0.37 1.98 -31.90
N THR A 222 0.96 1.34 -32.90
CA THR A 222 1.21 -0.11 -32.90
C THR A 222 2.69 -0.36 -33.19
N LEU A 223 3.36 -1.02 -32.24
CA LEU A 223 4.74 -1.47 -32.37
C LEU A 223 4.81 -2.72 -33.26
N LYS A 224 5.89 -2.86 -34.00
CA LYS A 224 6.20 -4.14 -34.65
C LYS A 224 6.74 -5.13 -33.60
N PRO A 225 6.41 -6.43 -33.72
CA PRO A 225 6.97 -7.44 -32.82
C PRO A 225 8.50 -7.37 -32.74
N ASN A 226 9.04 -7.56 -31.55
CA ASN A 226 10.47 -7.61 -31.25
C ASN A 226 11.26 -6.31 -31.56
N THR A 227 10.59 -5.16 -31.69
CA THR A 227 11.27 -3.86 -31.87
C THR A 227 11.60 -3.18 -30.54
N VAL A 228 10.88 -3.50 -29.47
CA VAL A 228 11.09 -3.07 -28.10
C VAL A 228 11.09 -4.31 -27.22
N THR A 229 11.99 -4.39 -26.27
CA THR A 229 12.05 -5.47 -25.27
C THR A 229 11.37 -5.04 -23.96
N SER A 230 11.03 -6.02 -23.12
CA SER A 230 10.55 -5.71 -21.76
C SER A 230 11.61 -4.88 -21.02
N LEU A 231 11.16 -3.98 -20.15
CA LEU A 231 11.97 -3.04 -19.37
C LEU A 231 12.71 -1.96 -20.19
N GLU A 232 12.58 -1.96 -21.52
CA GLU A 232 13.20 -0.95 -22.38
C GLU A 232 12.35 0.32 -22.41
N PRO A 233 12.91 1.53 -22.13
CA PRO A 233 12.18 2.77 -22.22
C PRO A 233 11.94 3.17 -23.67
N VAL A 234 10.84 3.89 -23.92
CA VAL A 234 10.54 4.58 -25.17
C VAL A 234 10.07 5.98 -24.89
N ASP A 235 10.24 6.90 -25.84
CA ASP A 235 9.72 8.26 -25.76
C ASP A 235 8.41 8.35 -26.52
N LEU A 236 7.30 8.73 -25.83
CA LEU A 236 6.13 9.28 -26.54
C LEU A 236 6.44 10.71 -26.94
N VAL A 237 6.34 11.01 -28.23
CA VAL A 237 6.62 12.33 -28.80
C VAL A 237 5.35 12.90 -29.44
N ILE A 238 5.02 14.14 -29.10
CA ILE A 238 3.98 14.95 -29.72
C ILE A 238 4.66 16.12 -30.43
N SER A 239 4.57 16.21 -31.77
CA SER A 239 5.35 17.15 -32.53
C SER A 239 4.56 17.87 -33.64
N LEU A 240 5.06 19.04 -33.96
CA LEU A 240 4.59 19.93 -35.05
C LEU A 240 5.77 20.25 -35.97
N SER A 241 5.48 20.58 -37.22
CA SER A 241 6.47 21.06 -38.21
C SER A 241 5.92 22.28 -39.00
N ASP A 242 6.80 22.91 -39.77
CA ASP A 242 6.43 23.87 -40.82
C ASP A 242 5.69 25.13 -40.35
N ASP A 243 6.20 25.81 -39.31
CA ASP A 243 5.60 27.04 -38.73
C ASP A 243 4.18 26.83 -38.17
N ALA A 244 3.88 25.61 -37.69
CA ALA A 244 2.63 25.29 -37.03
C ALA A 244 2.60 25.77 -35.59
N ARG A 245 1.41 26.09 -35.09
CA ARG A 245 1.16 26.40 -33.66
C ARG A 245 -0.10 25.72 -33.20
N ALA A 246 -0.01 24.94 -32.16
CA ALA A 246 -1.12 24.30 -31.50
C ALA A 246 -1.00 24.33 -30.00
N VAL A 247 -2.11 24.38 -29.31
CA VAL A 247 -2.17 24.17 -27.85
C VAL A 247 -2.55 22.73 -27.58
N VAL A 248 -1.81 22.07 -26.69
CA VAL A 248 -1.96 20.66 -26.33
C VAL A 248 -2.38 20.56 -24.88
N ASP A 249 -3.28 19.62 -24.59
CA ASP A 249 -3.74 19.32 -23.25
C ASP A 249 -4.28 17.89 -23.16
N ASN A 250 -4.43 17.39 -21.94
CA ASN A 250 -5.09 16.15 -21.54
C ASN A 250 -4.71 14.95 -22.43
N VAL A 251 -3.43 14.58 -22.37
CA VAL A 251 -2.82 13.48 -23.11
C VAL A 251 -2.97 12.18 -22.34
N SER A 252 -3.37 11.10 -23.01
CA SER A 252 -3.42 9.74 -22.47
C SER A 252 -2.86 8.73 -23.46
N LEU A 253 -2.26 7.64 -22.94
CA LEU A 253 -1.79 6.51 -23.73
C LEU A 253 -1.96 5.22 -22.94
N ASN A 254 -2.89 4.37 -23.36
CA ASN A 254 -3.24 3.13 -22.67
C ASN A 254 -2.93 1.91 -23.54
N PRO A 255 -2.43 0.80 -22.98
CA PRO A 255 -2.43 -0.49 -23.66
C PRO A 255 -3.85 -0.85 -24.12
N ALA A 256 -3.99 -1.40 -25.33
CA ALA A 256 -5.30 -1.66 -25.91
C ALA A 256 -6.09 -2.76 -25.17
N ASP A 257 -5.45 -3.52 -24.30
CA ASP A 257 -6.03 -4.56 -23.46
C ASP A 257 -6.35 -4.09 -22.03
N ALA A 258 -6.19 -2.82 -21.71
CA ALA A 258 -6.56 -2.28 -20.39
C ALA A 258 -8.04 -2.60 -20.06
N ILE A 259 -8.29 -3.04 -18.84
CA ILE A 259 -9.62 -3.43 -18.36
C ILE A 259 -10.20 -2.23 -17.59
N ASP A 260 -11.16 -1.53 -18.20
CA ASP A 260 -11.78 -0.34 -17.62
C ASP A 260 -10.74 0.71 -17.15
N GLY A 261 -9.65 0.86 -17.92
CA GLY A 261 -8.53 1.75 -17.60
C GLY A 261 -7.46 1.16 -16.65
N MET A 262 -7.66 -0.05 -16.14
CA MET A 262 -6.75 -0.72 -15.21
C MET A 262 -5.85 -1.73 -15.92
N ASP A 263 -4.69 -2.00 -15.32
CA ASP A 263 -3.67 -2.91 -15.86
C ASP A 263 -4.07 -4.37 -15.65
N PRO A 264 -4.18 -5.20 -16.73
CA PRO A 264 -4.61 -6.60 -16.63
C PRO A 264 -3.68 -7.48 -15.79
N ASP A 265 -2.35 -7.24 -15.81
CA ASP A 265 -1.40 -8.03 -15.02
C ASP A 265 -1.56 -7.75 -13.53
N VAL A 266 -1.78 -6.48 -13.18
CA VAL A 266 -2.07 -6.08 -11.79
C VAL A 266 -3.39 -6.68 -11.31
N ILE A 267 -4.45 -6.63 -12.14
CA ILE A 267 -5.75 -7.25 -11.81
C ILE A 267 -5.58 -8.75 -11.62
N ALA A 268 -4.82 -9.43 -12.48
CA ALA A 268 -4.60 -10.87 -12.37
C ALA A 268 -3.92 -11.25 -11.05
N MET A 269 -2.86 -10.53 -10.67
CA MET A 269 -2.20 -10.75 -9.39
C MET A 269 -3.06 -10.37 -8.19
N ALA A 270 -3.80 -9.25 -8.27
CA ALA A 270 -4.70 -8.84 -7.19
C ALA A 270 -5.84 -9.85 -6.97
N ARG A 271 -6.33 -10.47 -8.02
CA ARG A 271 -7.30 -11.58 -7.93
C ARG A 271 -6.69 -12.83 -7.32
N ASP A 272 -5.46 -13.19 -7.72
CA ASP A 272 -4.73 -14.36 -7.18
C ASP A 272 -4.34 -14.18 -5.71
N LEU A 273 -4.31 -12.94 -5.20
CA LEU A 273 -4.08 -12.64 -3.79
C LEU A 273 -5.19 -13.19 -2.88
N HIS A 274 -6.40 -13.40 -3.41
CA HIS A 274 -7.56 -13.84 -2.65
C HIS A 274 -7.92 -12.94 -1.46
N SER A 275 -7.55 -11.65 -1.51
CA SER A 275 -7.91 -10.71 -0.45
C SER A 275 -9.42 -10.50 -0.43
N PRO A 276 -10.13 -10.83 0.66
CA PRO A 276 -11.59 -10.72 0.72
C PRO A 276 -12.09 -9.30 0.90
N LEU A 277 -11.19 -8.39 1.30
CA LEU A 277 -11.48 -7.00 1.65
C LEU A 277 -10.36 -6.11 1.11
N VAL A 278 -10.73 -4.99 0.47
CA VAL A 278 -9.77 -3.94 0.10
C VAL A 278 -10.21 -2.62 0.70
N ARG A 279 -9.34 -2.04 1.50
CA ARG A 279 -9.51 -0.71 2.07
C ARG A 279 -9.00 0.36 1.10
N PHE A 280 -9.87 1.31 0.72
CA PHE A 280 -9.48 2.55 0.05
C PHE A 280 -9.34 3.63 1.11
N GLY A 281 -8.12 3.97 1.46
CA GLY A 281 -7.84 4.78 2.63
C GLY A 281 -6.40 5.28 2.66
N GLY A 282 -5.93 5.67 3.84
CA GLY A 282 -4.61 6.21 4.09
C GLY A 282 -4.59 7.72 4.31
N ASN A 283 -3.41 8.31 4.39
CA ASN A 283 -3.25 9.73 4.74
C ASN A 283 -3.92 10.67 3.73
N PHE A 284 -3.99 10.30 2.45
CA PHE A 284 -4.65 11.12 1.43
C PHE A 284 -6.11 11.40 1.76
N THR A 285 -6.80 10.47 2.43
CA THR A 285 -8.23 10.56 2.77
C THR A 285 -8.56 11.83 3.55
N SER A 286 -7.66 12.29 4.42
CA SER A 286 -7.88 13.47 5.28
C SER A 286 -8.06 14.78 4.50
N ALA A 287 -7.68 14.80 3.21
CA ALA A 287 -7.84 15.96 2.32
C ALA A 287 -8.57 15.61 1.01
N TYR A 288 -9.01 14.37 0.81
CA TYR A 288 -9.62 13.92 -0.44
C TYR A 288 -11.09 14.33 -0.53
N ASP A 289 -11.44 15.00 -1.63
CA ASP A 289 -12.84 15.22 -2.00
C ASP A 289 -13.25 14.16 -3.03
N TRP A 290 -14.05 13.18 -2.62
CA TRP A 290 -14.48 12.09 -3.48
C TRP A 290 -15.24 12.55 -4.74
N GLN A 291 -15.84 13.75 -4.71
CA GLN A 291 -16.57 14.31 -5.86
C GLN A 291 -15.63 14.66 -7.03
N ASP A 292 -14.34 14.92 -6.76
CA ASP A 292 -13.35 15.16 -7.81
C ASP A 292 -13.08 13.88 -8.63
N GLY A 293 -13.22 12.70 -8.02
CA GLY A 293 -12.96 11.39 -8.61
C GLY A 293 -14.16 10.69 -9.24
N VAL A 294 -15.27 11.40 -9.54
CA VAL A 294 -16.47 10.82 -10.16
C VAL A 294 -16.89 11.58 -11.41
N GLY A 295 -17.69 10.93 -12.25
CA GLY A 295 -18.14 11.51 -13.53
C GLY A 295 -17.15 11.27 -14.68
N PRO A 296 -17.33 11.96 -15.84
CA PRO A 296 -16.50 11.74 -17.02
C PRO A 296 -15.02 12.05 -16.77
N LEU A 297 -14.13 11.13 -17.15
CA LEU A 297 -12.67 11.25 -16.94
C LEU A 297 -12.09 12.57 -17.47
N ASP A 298 -12.51 13.00 -18.64
CA ASP A 298 -12.05 14.26 -19.26
C ASP A 298 -12.45 15.53 -18.47
N LYS A 299 -13.27 15.40 -17.44
CA LYS A 299 -13.74 16.52 -16.59
C LYS A 299 -13.17 16.49 -15.18
N ARG A 300 -12.48 15.41 -14.84
CA ARG A 300 -11.87 15.29 -13.52
C ARG A 300 -10.57 16.09 -13.47
N VAL A 301 -10.41 16.90 -12.44
CA VAL A 301 -9.33 17.89 -12.33
C VAL A 301 -8.13 17.28 -11.61
N SER A 302 -6.95 17.42 -12.19
CA SER A 302 -5.70 17.05 -11.51
C SER A 302 -5.39 18.05 -10.40
N LYS A 303 -5.05 17.54 -9.22
CA LYS A 303 -4.71 18.30 -8.01
C LYS A 303 -3.45 17.75 -7.35
N ILE A 304 -2.87 18.51 -6.43
CA ILE A 304 -1.85 17.97 -5.55
C ILE A 304 -2.52 17.16 -4.44
N ASN A 305 -2.04 15.95 -4.19
CA ASN A 305 -2.33 15.20 -2.98
C ASN A 305 -1.59 15.88 -1.83
N LEU A 306 -2.33 16.52 -0.92
CA LEU A 306 -1.74 17.34 0.15
C LEU A 306 -0.98 16.52 1.20
N SER A 307 -1.32 15.24 1.36
CA SER A 307 -0.65 14.36 2.33
C SER A 307 0.74 13.93 1.85
N TRP A 308 0.86 13.61 0.56
CA TRP A 308 2.10 13.05 0.00
C TRP A 308 2.88 14.02 -0.89
N GLY A 309 2.26 15.13 -1.28
CA GLY A 309 2.88 16.11 -2.16
C GLY A 309 3.16 15.57 -3.57
N ILE A 310 2.36 14.66 -4.06
CA ILE A 310 2.39 14.05 -5.39
C ILE A 310 1.08 14.34 -6.13
N PRO A 311 0.98 14.05 -7.44
CA PRO A 311 -0.27 14.26 -8.18
C PRO A 311 -1.41 13.36 -7.71
N GLU A 312 -2.61 13.92 -7.63
CA GLU A 312 -3.88 13.22 -7.64
C GLU A 312 -4.60 13.59 -8.95
N TYR A 313 -4.56 12.66 -9.90
CA TYR A 313 -5.16 12.91 -11.23
C TYR A 313 -6.67 12.73 -11.25
N ASN A 314 -7.24 12.14 -10.21
CA ASN A 314 -8.66 11.83 -10.07
C ASN A 314 -9.21 10.91 -11.19
N THR A 315 -8.35 10.33 -12.03
CA THR A 315 -8.77 9.37 -13.06
C THR A 315 -9.09 7.99 -12.49
N PHE A 316 -8.65 7.74 -11.26
CA PHE A 316 -9.07 6.61 -10.45
C PHE A 316 -9.77 7.14 -9.19
N GLY A 317 -11.07 6.91 -9.08
CA GLY A 317 -11.88 7.37 -7.95
C GLY A 317 -12.84 6.30 -7.47
N THR A 318 -14.01 6.71 -6.98
CA THR A 318 -15.00 5.81 -6.37
C THR A 318 -15.44 4.69 -7.33
N ASP A 319 -15.80 5.04 -8.56
CA ASP A 319 -16.35 4.08 -9.52
C ASP A 319 -15.28 3.06 -9.95
N GLU A 320 -14.06 3.51 -10.18
CA GLU A 320 -12.94 2.67 -10.56
C GLU A 320 -12.51 1.76 -9.39
N PHE A 321 -12.52 2.27 -8.16
CA PHE A 321 -12.23 1.46 -6.97
C PHE A 321 -13.25 0.34 -6.78
N LEU A 322 -14.54 0.65 -6.87
CA LEU A 322 -15.59 -0.36 -6.73
C LEU A 322 -15.52 -1.40 -7.87
N ARG A 323 -15.23 -0.92 -9.09
CA ARG A 323 -15.00 -1.82 -10.22
C ARG A 323 -13.79 -2.72 -10.04
N PHE A 324 -12.70 -2.19 -9.47
CA PHE A 324 -11.54 -3.00 -9.09
C PHE A 324 -11.91 -4.09 -8.08
N CYS A 325 -12.65 -3.74 -7.03
CA CYS A 325 -13.13 -4.72 -6.04
C CYS A 325 -13.97 -5.83 -6.69
N ASP A 326 -14.87 -5.50 -7.62
CA ASP A 326 -15.66 -6.48 -8.39
C ASP A 326 -14.77 -7.41 -9.22
N LEU A 327 -13.76 -6.85 -9.91
CA LEU A 327 -12.84 -7.61 -10.76
C LEU A 327 -11.99 -8.62 -9.97
N ILE A 328 -11.69 -8.33 -8.71
CA ILE A 328 -10.88 -9.21 -7.86
C ILE A 328 -11.71 -9.99 -6.82
N HIS A 329 -13.04 -9.81 -6.82
CA HIS A 329 -13.99 -10.46 -5.90
C HIS A 329 -13.80 -10.08 -4.42
N ALA A 330 -13.35 -8.82 -4.15
CA ALA A 330 -13.19 -8.30 -2.81
C ALA A 330 -14.36 -7.41 -2.38
N GLN A 331 -14.59 -7.31 -1.08
CA GLN A 331 -15.49 -6.31 -0.51
C GLN A 331 -14.76 -4.95 -0.38
N PRO A 332 -15.41 -3.83 -0.69
CA PRO A 332 -14.84 -2.51 -0.46
C PRO A 332 -14.94 -2.12 1.02
N GLN A 333 -13.87 -1.53 1.54
CA GLN A 333 -13.82 -0.73 2.76
C GLN A 333 -13.38 0.67 2.38
N VAL A 334 -14.10 1.70 2.80
CA VAL A 334 -13.79 3.09 2.42
C VAL A 334 -13.52 3.94 3.64
N ALA A 335 -12.38 4.62 3.67
CA ALA A 335 -12.05 5.59 4.70
C ALA A 335 -12.61 6.98 4.31
N LEU A 336 -13.41 7.55 5.20
CA LEU A 336 -14.08 8.84 5.02
C LEU A 336 -13.17 9.99 5.43
N ASN A 337 -13.29 11.13 4.76
CA ASN A 337 -12.55 12.34 5.10
C ASN A 337 -13.12 13.01 6.36
N LEU A 338 -12.50 12.75 7.51
CA LEU A 338 -12.79 13.44 8.78
C LEU A 338 -11.77 14.54 9.12
N GLY A 339 -10.77 14.76 8.25
CA GLY A 339 -9.82 15.87 8.38
C GLY A 339 -10.41 17.20 7.92
N THR A 340 -10.55 17.35 6.60
CA THR A 340 -11.09 18.57 5.97
C THR A 340 -12.57 18.44 5.56
N GLY A 341 -13.10 17.23 5.54
CA GLY A 341 -14.46 16.93 5.13
C GLY A 341 -15.52 17.25 6.20
N THR A 342 -16.76 17.06 5.83
CA THR A 342 -17.91 17.26 6.71
C THR A 342 -18.72 15.97 6.84
N PRO A 343 -19.50 15.79 7.94
CA PRO A 343 -20.42 14.66 8.06
C PRO A 343 -21.42 14.55 6.90
N GLN A 344 -21.81 15.69 6.31
CA GLN A 344 -22.70 15.69 5.14
C GLN A 344 -22.01 15.14 3.90
N GLN A 345 -20.76 15.54 3.60
CA GLN A 345 -19.99 14.99 2.48
C GLN A 345 -19.79 13.48 2.63
N ALA A 346 -19.51 12.99 3.84
CA ALA A 346 -19.42 11.57 4.12
C ALA A 346 -20.74 10.84 3.81
N ALA A 347 -21.88 11.37 4.27
CA ALA A 347 -23.20 10.80 3.99
C ALA A 347 -23.57 10.88 2.49
N ASP A 348 -23.14 11.92 1.79
CA ASP A 348 -23.37 12.05 0.34
C ASP A 348 -22.56 11.02 -0.45
N TRP A 349 -21.33 10.70 -0.02
CA TRP A 349 -20.53 9.61 -0.62
C TRP A 349 -21.20 8.25 -0.43
N VAL A 350 -21.68 7.95 0.78
CA VAL A 350 -22.46 6.74 1.05
C VAL A 350 -23.67 6.65 0.10
N ARG A 351 -24.47 7.71 -0.02
CA ARG A 351 -25.63 7.73 -0.93
C ARG A 351 -25.25 7.57 -2.39
N TYR A 352 -24.09 8.12 -2.79
CA TYR A 352 -23.59 7.97 -4.16
C TYR A 352 -23.32 6.49 -4.46
N ILE A 353 -22.61 5.81 -3.58
CA ILE A 353 -22.29 4.38 -3.72
C ILE A 353 -23.58 3.55 -3.73
N ASP A 354 -24.49 3.74 -2.78
CA ASP A 354 -25.75 3.01 -2.72
C ASP A 354 -26.59 3.18 -3.99
N LYS A 355 -26.61 4.41 -4.52
CA LYS A 355 -27.40 4.72 -5.74
C LYS A 355 -26.81 4.12 -7.01
N HIS A 356 -25.49 4.13 -7.16
CA HIS A 356 -24.83 3.77 -8.44
C HIS A 356 -24.33 2.33 -8.48
N TRP A 357 -24.01 1.77 -7.30
CA TRP A 357 -23.41 0.43 -7.17
C TRP A 357 -24.30 -0.57 -6.44
N GLY A 358 -25.41 -0.10 -5.86
CA GLY A 358 -26.39 -0.93 -5.16
C GLY A 358 -25.84 -1.53 -3.86
N ASP A 359 -26.53 -2.58 -3.41
CA ASP A 359 -26.24 -3.23 -2.14
C ASP A 359 -25.07 -4.20 -2.32
N HIS A 360 -23.86 -3.77 -2.02
CA HIS A 360 -22.72 -4.68 -1.95
C HIS A 360 -22.99 -5.73 -0.87
N LYS A 361 -22.94 -7.00 -1.26
CA LYS A 361 -23.26 -8.14 -0.39
C LYS A 361 -22.49 -8.04 0.94
N GLY A 362 -23.24 -7.93 2.04
CA GLY A 362 -22.64 -7.93 3.38
C GLY A 362 -22.68 -6.61 4.16
N GLY A 363 -23.24 -5.53 3.58
CA GLY A 363 -23.26 -4.20 4.17
C GLY A 363 -21.96 -3.42 3.92
N SER A 364 -22.07 -2.11 3.77
CA SER A 364 -20.91 -1.27 3.50
C SER A 364 -20.06 -1.11 4.75
N LEU A 365 -18.75 -1.24 4.61
CA LEU A 365 -17.77 -1.04 5.67
C LEU A 365 -17.08 0.32 5.48
N TRP A 366 -17.23 1.19 6.48
CA TRP A 366 -16.75 2.57 6.42
C TRP A 366 -15.84 2.87 7.59
N GLU A 367 -14.69 3.47 7.32
CA GLU A 367 -13.77 3.91 8.33
C GLU A 367 -13.92 5.43 8.55
N LEU A 368 -14.04 5.84 9.80
CA LEU A 368 -14.28 7.23 10.20
C LEU A 368 -12.95 7.97 10.37
N GLY A 369 -12.28 8.25 9.25
CA GLY A 369 -10.99 8.91 9.17
C GLY A 369 -9.81 7.96 9.06
N ASN A 370 -8.60 8.51 8.99
CA ASN A 370 -7.33 7.79 8.96
C ASN A 370 -6.35 8.44 9.93
N GLU A 371 -5.77 7.66 10.86
CA GLU A 371 -4.70 8.11 11.80
C GLU A 371 -4.93 9.48 12.45
N LEU A 372 -6.18 9.78 12.78
CA LEU A 372 -6.55 11.10 13.35
C LEU A 372 -5.97 11.37 14.74
N TRP A 373 -5.25 10.40 15.31
CA TRP A 373 -4.43 10.56 16.51
C TRP A 373 -3.14 11.38 16.22
N GLY A 374 -2.70 11.46 14.97
CA GLY A 374 -1.48 12.14 14.55
C GLY A 374 -1.74 13.55 14.05
N ASP A 375 -1.03 14.54 14.60
CA ASP A 375 -1.09 15.95 14.20
C ASP A 375 -0.49 16.24 12.81
N PHE A 376 0.14 15.23 12.21
CA PHE A 376 0.61 15.24 10.82
C PHE A 376 -0.53 15.12 9.79
N GLN A 377 -1.73 14.69 10.23
CA GLN A 377 -2.89 14.57 9.34
C GLN A 377 -3.43 15.94 8.92
N VAL A 378 -3.74 16.07 7.62
CA VAL A 378 -4.38 17.28 7.10
C VAL A 378 -5.74 17.49 7.78
N GLY A 379 -5.95 18.66 8.36
CA GLY A 379 -7.21 18.97 9.07
C GLY A 379 -7.38 18.25 10.40
N TYR A 380 -6.28 17.83 11.04
CA TYR A 380 -6.27 17.17 12.35
C TYR A 380 -7.29 17.76 13.34
N PRO A 381 -8.27 16.95 13.82
CA PRO A 381 -9.38 17.48 14.63
C PRO A 381 -9.04 17.79 16.08
N SER A 382 -7.87 17.43 16.56
CA SER A 382 -7.42 17.34 17.95
C SER A 382 -8.09 16.24 18.78
N GLN A 383 -7.39 15.81 19.83
CA GLN A 383 -7.87 14.72 20.70
C GLN A 383 -9.20 15.04 21.38
N GLU A 384 -9.41 16.29 21.79
CA GLU A 384 -10.63 16.71 22.51
C GLU A 384 -11.88 16.73 21.60
N ARG A 385 -11.70 16.87 20.29
CA ARG A 385 -12.79 16.99 19.32
C ARG A 385 -13.15 15.68 18.64
N ILE A 386 -12.26 14.69 18.67
CA ILE A 386 -12.40 13.47 17.84
C ILE A 386 -13.70 12.72 18.13
N ALA A 387 -14.09 12.57 19.41
CA ALA A 387 -15.32 11.87 19.76
C ALA A 387 -16.55 12.54 19.15
N ALA A 388 -16.64 13.87 19.20
CA ALA A 388 -17.76 14.63 18.63
C ALA A 388 -17.80 14.54 17.09
N VAL A 389 -16.64 14.60 16.42
CA VAL A 389 -16.54 14.46 14.96
C VAL A 389 -16.95 13.05 14.54
N THR A 390 -16.48 12.03 15.24
CA THR A 390 -16.85 10.62 15.01
C THR A 390 -18.34 10.41 15.18
N LEU A 391 -18.95 10.92 16.26
CA LEU A 391 -20.40 10.81 16.51
C LEU A 391 -21.22 11.47 15.41
N ALA A 392 -20.89 12.71 15.06
CA ALA A 392 -21.62 13.46 14.03
C ALA A 392 -21.57 12.75 12.67
N THR A 393 -20.38 12.25 12.29
CA THR A 393 -20.21 11.52 11.02
C THR A 393 -20.93 10.18 11.06
N SER A 394 -20.81 9.41 12.15
CA SER A 394 -21.54 8.15 12.32
C SER A 394 -23.06 8.35 12.17
N GLN A 395 -23.63 9.36 12.81
CA GLN A 395 -25.06 9.67 12.69
C GLN A 395 -25.46 10.03 11.25
N ALA A 396 -24.64 10.81 10.55
CA ALA A 396 -24.91 11.20 9.17
C ALA A 396 -24.83 9.99 8.21
N VAL A 397 -23.79 9.13 8.36
CA VAL A 397 -23.62 7.91 7.58
C VAL A 397 -24.75 6.93 7.83
N ARG A 398 -25.09 6.63 9.08
CA ARG A 398 -26.19 5.70 9.42
C ARG A 398 -27.58 6.22 9.02
N LYS A 399 -27.73 7.52 8.89
CA LYS A 399 -28.96 8.10 8.30
C LYS A 399 -29.03 7.85 6.79
N ALA A 400 -27.88 7.79 6.10
CA ALA A 400 -27.80 7.45 4.69
C ALA A 400 -27.93 5.95 4.47
N ASP A 401 -27.17 5.14 5.20
CA ASP A 401 -27.24 3.66 5.20
C ASP A 401 -27.36 3.14 6.66
N PRO A 402 -28.56 2.73 7.10
CA PRO A 402 -28.77 2.18 8.45
C PRO A 402 -28.00 0.87 8.74
N ARG A 403 -27.51 0.18 7.70
CA ARG A 403 -26.75 -1.09 7.82
C ARG A 403 -25.25 -0.86 7.86
N ALA A 404 -24.78 0.37 7.69
CA ALA A 404 -23.37 0.71 7.67
C ALA A 404 -22.64 0.16 8.90
N ARG A 405 -21.58 -0.59 8.67
CA ARG A 405 -20.63 -1.02 9.69
C ARG A 405 -19.50 0.00 9.75
N LEU A 406 -19.23 0.51 10.94
CA LEU A 406 -18.35 1.66 11.12
C LEU A 406 -17.10 1.28 11.93
N ILE A 407 -15.94 1.73 11.46
CA ILE A 407 -14.66 1.62 12.13
C ILE A 407 -14.31 3.04 12.62
N ALA A 408 -14.20 3.25 13.92
CA ALA A 408 -13.68 4.52 14.44
C ALA A 408 -12.16 4.52 14.41
N THR A 409 -11.54 5.66 14.11
CA THR A 409 -10.09 5.80 14.19
C THR A 409 -9.63 5.67 15.64
N GLY A 410 -8.86 4.62 15.94
CA GLY A 410 -8.10 4.45 17.16
C GLY A 410 -6.64 4.83 16.94
N ALA A 411 -5.84 4.78 18.00
CA ALA A 411 -4.41 5.06 17.92
C ALA A 411 -3.59 3.81 17.59
N ASP A 412 -2.32 4.03 17.27
CA ASP A 412 -1.35 2.96 17.22
C ASP A 412 -1.14 2.31 18.61
N PRO A 413 -0.55 1.11 18.70
CA PRO A 413 -0.38 0.43 19.98
C PRO A 413 0.46 1.19 21.03
N ASP A 414 1.22 2.20 20.63
CA ASP A 414 2.04 3.00 21.56
C ASP A 414 1.24 4.14 22.22
N HIS A 415 0.15 4.61 21.57
CA HIS A 415 -0.64 5.77 22.01
C HIS A 415 -2.11 5.44 22.29
N PHE A 416 -2.51 4.15 22.27
CA PHE A 416 -3.93 3.77 22.27
C PHE A 416 -4.69 4.21 23.53
N THR A 417 -4.07 4.14 24.71
CA THR A 417 -4.77 4.31 25.99
C THR A 417 -5.46 5.68 26.10
N ASP A 418 -4.75 6.75 25.82
CA ASP A 418 -5.26 8.11 25.98
C ASP A 418 -6.17 8.53 24.83
N TRP A 419 -5.77 8.18 23.61
CA TRP A 419 -6.56 8.50 22.41
C TRP A 419 -7.86 7.69 22.37
N ASP A 420 -7.79 6.39 22.55
CA ASP A 420 -8.95 5.51 22.49
C ASP A 420 -9.96 5.83 23.58
N ALA A 421 -9.49 6.29 24.76
CA ALA A 421 -10.36 6.75 25.84
C ALA A 421 -11.34 7.84 25.38
N GLN A 422 -10.91 8.76 24.50
CA GLN A 422 -11.78 9.82 23.95
C GLN A 422 -12.82 9.22 22.99
N GLN A 423 -12.42 8.34 22.07
CA GLN A 423 -13.36 7.66 21.18
C GLN A 423 -14.41 6.85 21.95
N LEU A 424 -13.97 6.18 23.01
CA LEU A 424 -14.83 5.32 23.85
C LEU A 424 -15.83 6.11 24.73
N THR A 425 -15.75 7.44 24.78
CA THR A 425 -16.82 8.29 25.41
C THR A 425 -18.10 8.36 24.56
N ASN A 426 -18.03 7.96 23.28
CA ASN A 426 -19.20 7.95 22.40
C ASN A 426 -20.27 6.96 22.91
N PRO A 427 -21.58 7.22 22.62
CA PRO A 427 -22.64 6.27 22.90
C PRO A 427 -22.38 4.89 22.31
N VAL A 428 -22.80 3.83 23.00
CA VAL A 428 -22.73 2.46 22.50
C VAL A 428 -23.44 2.36 21.14
N GLY A 429 -22.81 1.69 20.19
CA GLY A 429 -23.33 1.56 18.82
C GLY A 429 -22.96 2.72 17.88
N THR A 430 -22.17 3.71 18.32
CA THR A 430 -21.65 4.74 17.41
C THR A 430 -20.74 4.11 16.34
N PHE A 431 -19.96 3.10 16.67
CA PHE A 431 -19.13 2.33 15.75
C PHE A 431 -19.13 0.84 16.13
N ASN A 432 -18.64 0.00 15.25
CA ASN A 432 -18.58 -1.46 15.40
C ASN A 432 -17.15 -1.93 15.72
N PHE A 433 -16.14 -1.19 15.24
CA PHE A 433 -14.74 -1.51 15.40
C PHE A 433 -13.94 -0.27 15.78
N LEU A 434 -12.82 -0.49 16.44
CA LEU A 434 -11.82 0.53 16.73
C LEU A 434 -10.54 0.18 15.93
N SER A 435 -10.09 1.08 15.06
CA SER A 435 -8.91 0.81 14.27
C SER A 435 -7.62 0.98 15.09
N THR A 436 -6.60 0.27 14.67
CA THR A 436 -5.23 0.50 15.09
C THR A 436 -4.30 0.19 13.92
N HIS A 437 -3.15 0.87 13.85
CA HIS A 437 -2.15 0.63 12.84
C HIS A 437 -0.91 0.02 13.46
N PHE A 438 -0.26 -0.88 12.75
CA PHE A 438 1.00 -1.47 13.16
C PHE A 438 2.01 -1.43 12.01
N VAL A 439 2.49 -0.24 11.75
CA VAL A 439 3.53 0.03 10.76
C VAL A 439 4.84 0.22 11.49
N VAL A 440 5.74 -0.75 11.39
CA VAL A 440 7.01 -0.79 12.12
C VAL A 440 8.20 -0.88 11.17
N GLY A 441 9.37 -0.41 11.61
CA GLY A 441 10.58 -0.43 10.81
C GLY A 441 11.63 0.50 11.38
N ASP A 442 11.94 1.58 10.64
CA ASP A 442 12.96 2.55 11.05
C ASP A 442 12.68 3.23 12.40
N ASN A 443 11.43 3.23 12.84
CA ASN A 443 11.02 3.73 14.14
C ASN A 443 11.44 2.83 15.31
N VAL A 444 11.82 1.57 15.04
CA VAL A 444 12.50 0.70 16.03
C VAL A 444 13.98 1.07 16.04
N GLN A 445 14.29 2.16 16.74
CA GLN A 445 15.63 2.72 16.77
C GLN A 445 16.56 1.92 17.68
N LEU A 446 17.43 1.13 17.08
CA LEU A 446 18.49 0.37 17.73
C LEU A 446 19.85 0.71 17.09
N PRO A 447 20.36 1.94 17.22
CA PRO A 447 21.42 2.48 16.37
C PRO A 447 22.77 1.76 16.50
N HIS A 448 23.02 1.01 17.58
CA HIS A 448 24.28 0.31 17.85
C HIS A 448 24.10 -1.21 17.97
N ALA A 449 22.92 -1.73 17.68
CA ALA A 449 22.67 -3.17 17.73
C ALA A 449 23.25 -3.89 16.52
N ALA A 450 23.66 -5.14 16.70
CA ALA A 450 24.03 -6.03 15.59
C ALA A 450 22.82 -6.27 14.66
N ASP A 451 23.08 -6.50 13.37
CA ASP A 451 22.03 -6.68 12.37
C ASP A 451 21.11 -7.87 12.68
N ASP A 452 21.70 -8.99 13.14
CA ASP A 452 20.92 -10.17 13.54
C ASP A 452 19.99 -9.86 14.72
N PHE A 453 20.46 -9.10 15.71
CA PHE A 453 19.61 -8.69 16.83
C PHE A 453 18.47 -7.80 16.36
N ARG A 454 18.73 -6.81 15.50
CA ARG A 454 17.67 -5.95 14.94
C ARG A 454 16.61 -6.77 14.19
N SER A 455 17.07 -7.73 13.40
CA SER A 455 16.19 -8.62 12.65
C SER A 455 15.33 -9.48 13.59
N MET A 456 15.94 -10.13 14.58
CA MET A 456 15.22 -10.96 15.53
C MET A 456 14.26 -10.15 16.41
N ALA A 457 14.64 -8.93 16.81
CA ALA A 457 13.78 -8.01 17.55
C ALA A 457 12.55 -7.60 16.73
N ALA A 458 12.74 -7.26 15.46
CA ALA A 458 11.64 -6.92 14.55
C ALA A 458 10.70 -8.11 14.32
N LEU A 459 11.23 -9.33 14.16
CA LEU A 459 10.43 -10.54 14.00
C LEU A 459 9.71 -10.96 15.29
N ALA A 460 10.13 -10.46 16.46
CA ALA A 460 9.43 -10.67 17.73
C ALA A 460 8.19 -9.79 17.91
N LEU A 461 8.15 -8.61 17.25
CA LEU A 461 7.11 -7.60 17.47
C LEU A 461 5.68 -8.11 17.29
N PRO A 462 5.34 -8.90 16.26
CA PRO A 462 3.99 -9.44 16.13
C PRO A 462 3.58 -10.31 17.33
N TRP A 463 4.50 -11.10 17.87
CA TRP A 463 4.24 -11.92 19.05
C TRP A 463 3.89 -11.08 20.28
N GLY A 464 4.59 -9.97 20.48
CA GLY A 464 4.37 -9.03 21.58
C GLY A 464 3.05 -8.26 21.50
N LEU A 465 2.40 -8.18 20.33
CA LEU A 465 1.16 -7.41 20.15
C LEU A 465 -0.07 -8.03 20.81
N ALA A 466 -0.12 -9.34 21.02
CA ALA A 466 -1.31 -10.03 21.54
C ALA A 466 -1.84 -9.38 22.82
N ASN A 467 -0.97 -9.11 23.80
CA ASN A 467 -1.38 -8.49 25.06
C ASN A 467 -1.98 -7.08 24.87
N ARG A 468 -1.48 -6.31 23.89
CA ARG A 468 -1.98 -4.96 23.61
C ARG A 468 -3.38 -5.02 22.98
N MET A 469 -3.66 -6.00 22.11
CA MET A 469 -4.98 -6.18 21.52
C MET A 469 -6.03 -6.50 22.57
N HIS A 470 -5.71 -7.39 23.50
CA HIS A 470 -6.57 -7.67 24.65
C HIS A 470 -6.73 -6.44 25.57
N ALA A 471 -5.70 -5.62 25.75
CA ALA A 471 -5.80 -4.38 26.54
C ALA A 471 -6.74 -3.36 25.88
N ILE A 472 -6.68 -3.16 24.56
CA ILE A 472 -7.64 -2.31 23.80
C ILE A 472 -9.07 -2.83 23.99
N LYS A 473 -9.28 -4.14 23.85
CA LYS A 473 -10.60 -4.77 24.03
C LYS A 473 -11.12 -4.59 25.47
N GLN A 474 -10.26 -4.73 26.47
CA GLN A 474 -10.60 -4.52 27.88
C GLN A 474 -10.96 -3.06 28.17
N GLN A 475 -10.21 -2.10 27.58
CA GLN A 475 -10.52 -0.67 27.69
C GLN A 475 -11.90 -0.36 27.08
N ALA A 476 -12.21 -0.88 25.91
CA ALA A 476 -13.51 -0.73 25.28
C ALA A 476 -14.63 -1.33 26.15
N ALA A 477 -14.43 -2.53 26.69
CA ALA A 477 -15.40 -3.20 27.56
C ALA A 477 -15.63 -2.41 28.87
N ALA A 478 -14.58 -1.84 29.48
CA ALA A 478 -14.68 -1.00 30.67
C ALA A 478 -15.46 0.30 30.41
N ALA A 479 -15.41 0.82 29.18
CA ALA A 479 -16.23 1.97 28.73
C ALA A 479 -17.67 1.57 28.33
N GLY A 480 -18.08 0.30 28.52
CA GLY A 480 -19.40 -0.21 28.16
C GLY A 480 -19.54 -0.68 26.70
N GLN A 481 -18.50 -0.57 25.89
CA GLN A 481 -18.45 -0.90 24.45
C GLN A 481 -18.03 -2.36 24.22
N LYS A 482 -18.71 -3.33 24.84
CA LYS A 482 -18.30 -4.74 24.89
C LYS A 482 -18.21 -5.42 23.52
N ASP A 483 -19.01 -4.97 22.55
CA ASP A 483 -19.10 -5.58 21.22
C ASP A 483 -18.09 -4.98 20.22
N VAL A 484 -17.34 -3.95 20.62
CA VAL A 484 -16.31 -3.32 19.78
C VAL A 484 -15.09 -4.22 19.74
N ASN A 485 -14.69 -4.63 18.53
CA ASN A 485 -13.47 -5.38 18.26
C ASN A 485 -12.43 -4.49 17.59
N VAL A 486 -11.17 -4.96 17.57
CA VAL A 486 -10.03 -4.29 16.95
C VAL A 486 -10.04 -4.54 15.44
N ALA A 487 -9.72 -3.50 14.68
CA ALA A 487 -9.45 -3.56 13.25
C ALA A 487 -8.03 -3.03 12.99
N PHE A 488 -7.13 -3.88 12.48
CA PHE A 488 -5.86 -3.43 11.93
C PHE A 488 -6.08 -2.92 10.51
N THR A 489 -6.35 -1.63 10.34
CA THR A 489 -6.61 -1.05 9.02
C THR A 489 -5.34 -0.70 8.24
N GLU A 490 -4.17 -0.79 8.92
CA GLU A 490 -2.84 -0.81 8.30
C GLU A 490 -1.86 -1.60 9.15
N TRP A 491 -1.10 -2.49 8.51
CA TRP A 491 0.02 -3.16 9.16
C TRP A 491 1.08 -3.58 8.15
N LEU A 492 2.34 -3.35 8.47
CA LEU A 492 3.48 -3.80 7.65
C LEU A 492 4.81 -3.53 8.36
N MET A 493 5.87 -4.23 7.93
CA MET A 493 7.25 -3.84 8.14
C MET A 493 7.65 -2.84 7.08
N ILE A 494 7.95 -1.59 7.46
CA ILE A 494 8.42 -0.53 6.55
C ILE A 494 9.78 -0.04 7.02
N SER A 495 10.80 -0.10 6.15
CA SER A 495 12.11 0.48 6.40
C SER A 495 12.64 1.16 5.15
N ASN A 496 13.25 2.33 5.31
CA ASN A 496 14.05 2.96 4.27
C ASN A 496 15.49 2.43 4.24
N ASN A 497 15.83 1.53 5.17
CA ASN A 497 17.13 0.89 5.24
C ASN A 497 17.13 -0.45 4.51
N HIS A 498 17.68 -0.49 3.32
CA HIS A 498 17.81 -1.71 2.51
C HIS A 498 18.80 -2.75 3.06
N THR A 499 19.47 -2.47 4.18
CA THR A 499 20.40 -3.42 4.83
C THR A 499 19.74 -4.26 5.93
N GLY A 500 18.44 -4.09 6.17
CA GLY A 500 17.66 -4.78 7.20
C GLY A 500 16.36 -5.36 6.65
N LEU A 501 15.52 -5.85 7.56
CA LEU A 501 14.18 -6.32 7.22
C LEU A 501 13.37 -5.18 6.58
N ASN A 502 12.72 -5.52 5.48
CA ASN A 502 11.85 -4.58 4.78
C ASN A 502 10.69 -5.35 4.11
N TYR A 503 9.62 -4.65 3.76
CA TYR A 503 8.50 -5.23 3.03
C TYR A 503 8.88 -5.84 1.68
N THR A 504 9.98 -5.40 1.05
CA THR A 504 10.45 -5.89 -0.25
C THR A 504 11.19 -7.21 -0.19
N ASN A 505 11.68 -7.64 0.99
CA ASN A 505 12.53 -8.81 1.14
C ASN A 505 11.88 -9.96 1.92
N LEU A 506 12.54 -11.11 1.98
CA LEU A 506 12.06 -12.28 2.72
C LEU A 506 11.84 -11.98 4.21
N GLY A 507 12.62 -11.07 4.81
CA GLY A 507 12.41 -10.65 6.20
C GLY A 507 11.03 -10.03 6.43
N GLY A 508 10.54 -9.21 5.49
CA GLY A 508 9.18 -8.72 5.50
C GLY A 508 8.13 -9.82 5.38
N ALA A 509 8.41 -10.86 4.60
CA ALA A 509 7.53 -12.03 4.50
C ALA A 509 7.44 -12.80 5.83
N LEU A 510 8.58 -12.99 6.53
CA LEU A 510 8.59 -13.60 7.86
C LEU A 510 7.78 -12.78 8.88
N PHE A 511 7.93 -11.46 8.82
CA PHE A 511 7.12 -10.55 9.64
C PHE A 511 5.63 -10.69 9.32
N ALA A 512 5.26 -10.69 8.03
CA ALA A 512 3.88 -10.83 7.60
C ALA A 512 3.27 -12.16 8.07
N GLY A 513 3.98 -13.28 7.93
CA GLY A 513 3.54 -14.58 8.45
C GLY A 513 3.34 -14.57 9.96
N GLY A 514 4.29 -13.98 10.71
CA GLY A 514 4.18 -13.83 12.17
C GLY A 514 3.00 -12.95 12.58
N PHE A 515 2.74 -11.87 11.85
CA PHE A 515 1.60 -10.99 12.10
C PHE A 515 0.26 -11.70 11.83
N LEU A 516 0.13 -12.38 10.69
CA LEU A 516 -1.07 -13.14 10.35
C LEU A 516 -1.32 -14.26 11.36
N ASN A 517 -0.28 -14.96 11.81
CA ASN A 517 -0.39 -15.96 12.89
C ASN A 517 -0.90 -15.32 14.19
N MET A 518 -0.42 -14.13 14.53
CA MET A 518 -0.87 -13.41 15.72
C MET A 518 -2.34 -13.03 15.64
N VAL A 519 -2.81 -12.43 14.54
CA VAL A 519 -4.22 -12.02 14.42
C VAL A 519 -5.16 -13.22 14.37
N MET A 520 -4.77 -14.33 13.77
CA MET A 520 -5.58 -15.56 13.78
C MET A 520 -5.73 -16.13 15.19
N ARG A 521 -4.65 -16.16 16.00
CA ARG A 521 -4.75 -16.62 17.41
C ARG A 521 -5.63 -15.72 18.25
N ASN A 522 -5.74 -14.43 17.91
CA ASN A 522 -6.50 -13.43 18.64
C ASN A 522 -7.77 -13.01 17.88
N SER A 523 -8.35 -13.90 17.08
CA SER A 523 -9.57 -13.63 16.30
C SER A 523 -10.82 -13.43 17.15
N ASP A 524 -10.76 -13.71 18.44
CA ASP A 524 -11.77 -13.33 19.43
C ASP A 524 -11.81 -11.83 19.71
N VAL A 525 -10.72 -11.11 19.51
CA VAL A 525 -10.61 -9.65 19.72
C VAL A 525 -10.30 -8.88 18.45
N VAL A 526 -9.66 -9.49 17.45
CA VAL A 526 -9.33 -8.87 16.15
C VAL A 526 -10.28 -9.39 15.07
N SER A 527 -10.97 -8.49 14.37
CA SER A 527 -11.95 -8.87 13.34
C SER A 527 -11.54 -8.48 11.92
N ILE A 528 -10.66 -7.52 11.74
CA ILE A 528 -10.23 -6.99 10.44
C ILE A 528 -8.72 -6.82 10.48
N SER A 529 -8.06 -7.09 9.33
CA SER A 529 -6.63 -6.89 9.19
C SER A 529 -6.30 -6.61 7.72
N ASP A 530 -5.87 -5.39 7.42
CA ASP A 530 -5.58 -4.91 6.07
C ASP A 530 -4.07 -4.71 5.90
N MET A 531 -3.42 -5.59 5.14
CA MET A 531 -1.98 -5.47 4.85
C MET A 531 -1.71 -4.23 4.00
N THR A 532 -0.73 -3.46 4.36
CA THR A 532 -0.25 -2.29 3.62
C THR A 532 0.74 -2.73 2.53
N GLY A 533 0.49 -2.61 1.26
CA GLY A 533 -0.70 -2.25 0.50
C GLY A 533 -0.97 -3.38 -0.48
N ILE A 534 -2.12 -3.36 -1.16
CA ILE A 534 -2.34 -4.30 -2.26
C ILE A 534 -1.40 -4.02 -3.44
N LEU A 535 -1.10 -2.73 -3.66
CA LEU A 535 -0.04 -2.29 -4.59
C LEU A 535 1.05 -1.56 -3.83
N GLU A 536 2.28 -1.74 -4.30
CA GLU A 536 3.51 -1.31 -3.62
C GLU A 536 3.66 -1.94 -2.23
N PHE A 537 4.56 -1.44 -1.41
CA PHE A 537 4.82 -1.96 -0.08
C PHE A 537 4.92 -3.51 -0.04
N GLY A 538 4.09 -4.17 0.77
CA GLY A 538 4.07 -5.63 0.90
C GLY A 538 3.35 -6.38 -0.22
N GLY A 539 2.75 -5.69 -1.18
CA GLY A 539 1.88 -6.25 -2.20
C GLY A 539 2.50 -6.37 -3.59
N ILE A 540 1.71 -5.96 -4.57
CA ILE A 540 2.04 -6.04 -5.98
C ILE A 540 2.84 -4.81 -6.39
N TRP A 541 3.92 -5.02 -7.10
CA TRP A 541 4.76 -3.96 -7.67
C TRP A 541 4.64 -3.93 -9.19
N LYS A 542 4.64 -2.72 -9.73
CA LYS A 542 4.81 -2.49 -11.17
C LYS A 542 5.94 -1.50 -11.38
N LYS A 543 7.05 -1.97 -11.91
CA LYS A 543 8.20 -1.14 -12.28
C LYS A 543 8.56 -1.39 -13.73
N ARG A 544 8.79 -0.33 -14.49
CA ARG A 544 9.17 -0.42 -15.92
C ARG A 544 8.22 -1.34 -16.70
N SER A 545 6.92 -1.31 -16.39
CA SER A 545 5.83 -2.17 -16.90
C SER A 545 5.96 -3.67 -16.60
N GLN A 546 6.89 -4.10 -15.77
CA GLN A 546 6.94 -5.44 -15.20
C GLN A 546 6.16 -5.48 -13.90
N VAL A 547 5.23 -6.43 -13.78
CA VAL A 547 4.41 -6.65 -12.58
C VAL A 547 4.94 -7.86 -11.81
N TYR A 548 5.09 -7.75 -10.49
CA TYR A 548 5.58 -8.82 -9.62
C TYR A 548 5.08 -8.65 -8.18
N GLY A 549 5.13 -9.72 -7.39
CA GLY A 549 4.77 -9.70 -5.97
C GLY A 549 5.98 -9.52 -5.07
N ALA A 550 5.88 -8.66 -4.05
CA ALA A 550 6.82 -8.68 -2.94
C ALA A 550 6.75 -10.03 -2.20
N PRO A 551 7.78 -10.46 -1.47
CA PRO A 551 7.72 -11.68 -0.67
C PRO A 551 6.53 -11.74 0.30
N SER A 552 6.12 -10.61 0.89
CA SER A 552 4.94 -10.51 1.76
C SER A 552 3.61 -10.77 1.02
N TYR A 553 3.52 -10.37 -0.27
CA TYR A 553 2.37 -10.70 -1.13
C TYR A 553 2.14 -12.21 -1.18
N TRP A 554 3.20 -12.99 -1.37
CA TRP A 554 3.11 -14.45 -1.45
C TRP A 554 2.65 -15.08 -0.14
N VAL A 555 3.02 -14.51 1.01
CA VAL A 555 2.56 -14.99 2.31
C VAL A 555 1.06 -14.73 2.49
N LEU A 556 0.58 -13.52 2.22
CA LEU A 556 -0.85 -13.20 2.33
C LEU A 556 -1.66 -14.08 1.35
N ARG A 557 -1.17 -14.23 0.13
CA ARG A 557 -1.81 -15.08 -0.91
C ARG A 557 -1.92 -16.53 -0.47
N GLU A 558 -0.83 -17.13 0.02
CA GLU A 558 -0.85 -18.54 0.46
C GLU A 558 -1.78 -18.73 1.66
N TYR A 559 -1.81 -17.79 2.60
CA TYR A 559 -2.69 -17.88 3.76
C TYR A 559 -4.16 -17.70 3.37
N ALA A 560 -4.48 -16.64 2.63
CA ALA A 560 -5.85 -16.34 2.20
C ALA A 560 -6.45 -17.44 1.34
N SER A 561 -5.67 -18.01 0.39
CA SER A 561 -6.15 -19.06 -0.52
C SER A 561 -6.49 -20.39 0.14
N THR A 562 -6.02 -20.64 1.36
CA THR A 562 -6.35 -21.84 2.12
C THR A 562 -7.67 -21.74 2.89
N HIS A 563 -8.25 -20.54 2.99
CA HIS A 563 -9.52 -20.26 3.70
C HIS A 563 -9.54 -20.82 5.13
N PRO A 564 -8.59 -20.47 6.02
CA PRO A 564 -8.60 -20.96 7.39
C PRO A 564 -9.83 -20.40 8.12
N HIS A 565 -10.52 -21.28 8.87
CA HIS A 565 -11.81 -20.94 9.49
C HIS A 565 -11.87 -21.28 10.97
N SER A 566 -11.78 -22.54 11.36
CA SER A 566 -11.88 -22.94 12.77
C SER A 566 -10.47 -23.10 13.36
N LEU A 567 -10.11 -22.24 14.31
CA LEU A 567 -8.81 -22.28 14.98
C LEU A 567 -8.67 -23.55 15.82
N LEU A 568 -7.51 -24.17 15.75
CA LEU A 568 -7.15 -25.35 16.56
C LEU A 568 -6.07 -24.99 17.60
N THR A 569 -6.00 -25.78 18.66
CA THR A 569 -4.95 -25.64 19.67
C THR A 569 -3.66 -26.32 19.21
N VAL A 570 -2.55 -25.61 19.31
CA VAL A 570 -1.19 -26.11 19.06
C VAL A 570 -0.43 -26.10 20.38
N ALA A 571 -0.05 -27.29 20.89
CA ALA A 571 0.95 -27.39 21.93
C ALA A 571 2.32 -27.63 21.29
N SER A 572 3.31 -26.78 21.64
CA SER A 572 4.64 -26.79 21.04
C SER A 572 5.71 -26.64 22.12
N ASP A 573 6.80 -27.41 22.00
CA ASP A 573 8.02 -27.27 22.78
C ASP A 573 9.15 -26.57 21.97
N SER A 574 8.76 -25.74 21.00
CA SER A 574 9.72 -24.93 20.22
C SER A 574 10.65 -24.16 21.15
N PRO A 575 11.97 -24.16 20.90
CA PRO A 575 12.86 -23.21 21.54
C PRO A 575 12.38 -21.78 21.36
N THR A 576 12.67 -20.94 22.36
CA THR A 576 12.22 -19.54 22.37
C THR A 576 13.41 -18.59 22.55
N TYR A 577 13.21 -17.35 22.20
CA TYR A 577 14.06 -16.23 22.58
C TYR A 577 13.20 -15.12 23.20
N SER A 578 13.82 -14.25 23.97
CA SER A 578 13.14 -13.12 24.61
C SER A 578 13.89 -11.83 24.32
N ILE A 579 13.16 -10.76 24.10
CA ILE A 579 13.70 -9.40 24.05
C ILE A 579 13.58 -8.81 25.47
N THR A 580 14.70 -8.43 26.04
CA THR A 580 14.80 -7.85 27.40
C THR A 580 15.31 -6.41 27.31
N HIS A 581 15.05 -5.60 28.33
CA HIS A 581 15.43 -4.18 28.37
C HIS A 581 14.90 -3.38 27.17
N GLY A 582 13.62 -3.53 26.91
CA GLY A 582 12.94 -2.90 25.77
C GLY A 582 12.92 -1.37 25.83
N THR A 583 12.54 -0.77 24.72
CA THR A 583 12.26 0.66 24.54
C THR A 583 10.76 0.86 24.31
N ASN A 584 10.30 2.10 24.20
CA ASN A 584 8.88 2.37 23.89
C ASN A 584 8.41 1.69 22.59
N ARG A 585 9.29 1.62 21.58
CA ARG A 585 8.95 1.05 20.26
C ARG A 585 9.34 -0.42 20.12
N LEU A 586 10.18 -0.92 21.02
CA LEU A 586 10.53 -2.33 21.15
C LEU A 586 10.31 -2.74 22.61
N PRO A 587 9.10 -3.16 23.00
CA PRO A 587 8.82 -3.58 24.36
C PRO A 587 9.59 -4.85 24.72
N GLU A 588 9.63 -5.19 26.01
CA GLU A 588 10.05 -6.53 26.44
C GLU A 588 9.08 -7.56 25.89
N ILE A 589 9.60 -8.58 25.23
CA ILE A 589 8.81 -9.63 24.58
C ILE A 589 9.36 -10.98 25.03
N PRO A 590 8.70 -11.65 25.97
CA PRO A 590 9.14 -12.96 26.46
C PRO A 590 8.73 -14.07 25.49
N ASP A 591 9.50 -15.14 25.52
CA ASP A 591 9.17 -16.48 25.02
C ASP A 591 8.68 -16.53 23.56
N VAL A 592 9.35 -15.77 22.68
CA VAL A 592 9.07 -15.77 21.23
C VAL A 592 9.52 -17.11 20.63
N PRO A 593 8.63 -17.94 20.08
CA PRO A 593 9.03 -19.22 19.51
C PRO A 593 9.84 -19.03 18.22
N TYR A 594 10.89 -19.81 18.04
CA TYR A 594 11.60 -19.86 16.76
C TYR A 594 10.72 -20.45 15.66
N LEU A 595 10.03 -21.56 15.97
CA LEU A 595 9.02 -22.13 15.08
C LEU A 595 7.62 -21.74 15.60
N ASP A 596 7.00 -20.80 14.92
CA ASP A 596 5.66 -20.31 15.20
C ASP A 596 4.64 -21.06 14.32
N VAL A 597 3.62 -21.67 14.92
CA VAL A 597 2.64 -22.49 14.21
C VAL A 597 1.23 -22.10 14.61
N VAL A 598 0.39 -21.84 13.62
CA VAL A 598 -1.08 -21.81 13.76
C VAL A 598 -1.64 -23.01 13.04
N ALA A 599 -2.62 -23.68 13.67
CA ALA A 599 -3.38 -24.74 13.07
C ALA A 599 -4.86 -24.33 12.94
N ALA A 600 -5.47 -24.66 11.80
CA ALA A 600 -6.89 -24.39 11.55
C ALA A 600 -7.53 -25.47 10.67
N GLU A 601 -8.84 -25.63 10.75
CA GLU A 601 -9.61 -26.30 9.70
C GLU A 601 -9.99 -25.28 8.62
N SER A 602 -9.98 -25.70 7.36
CA SER A 602 -10.50 -24.87 6.25
C SER A 602 -12.01 -24.65 6.40
N GLU A 603 -12.54 -23.60 5.76
CA GLU A 603 -13.97 -23.24 5.82
C GLU A 603 -14.89 -24.37 5.35
N ASP A 604 -14.47 -25.14 4.35
CA ASP A 604 -15.22 -26.31 3.84
C ASP A 604 -15.00 -27.60 4.66
N HIS A 605 -14.22 -27.56 5.73
CA HIS A 605 -13.82 -28.66 6.60
C HIS A 605 -13.19 -29.87 5.86
N THR A 606 -12.58 -29.61 4.70
CA THR A 606 -11.90 -30.68 3.91
C THR A 606 -10.42 -30.77 4.21
N LYS A 607 -9.83 -29.74 4.83
CA LYS A 607 -8.40 -29.67 5.09
C LYS A 607 -8.09 -29.23 6.52
N LEU A 608 -7.05 -29.84 7.07
CA LEU A 608 -6.30 -29.29 8.19
C LEU A 608 -5.13 -28.47 7.65
N LEU A 609 -4.98 -27.27 8.15
CA LEU A 609 -3.99 -26.28 7.74
C LEU A 609 -3.00 -26.06 8.88
N LEU A 610 -1.69 -26.06 8.57
CA LEU A 610 -0.64 -25.63 9.47
C LEU A 610 0.08 -24.45 8.80
N LEU A 611 0.05 -23.31 9.45
CA LEU A 611 0.62 -22.04 8.99
C LEU A 611 1.84 -21.73 9.88
N CYS A 612 3.04 -21.93 9.32
CA CYS A 612 4.25 -22.05 10.07
C CYS A 612 5.27 -20.97 9.67
N VAL A 613 5.92 -20.35 10.64
CA VAL A 613 7.02 -19.39 10.45
C VAL A 613 8.23 -19.87 11.22
N ASN A 614 9.32 -20.22 10.54
CA ASN A 614 10.62 -20.41 11.17
C ASN A 614 11.39 -19.09 11.18
N ARG A 615 11.49 -18.45 12.34
CA ARG A 615 12.19 -17.18 12.55
C ARG A 615 13.69 -17.32 12.69
N HIS A 616 14.19 -18.55 12.82
CA HIS A 616 15.64 -18.74 12.99
C HIS A 616 16.38 -18.35 11.69
N LEU A 617 17.29 -17.39 11.78
CA LEU A 617 17.92 -16.80 10.59
C LEU A 617 18.89 -17.75 9.88
N THR A 618 19.47 -18.72 10.61
CA THR A 618 20.56 -19.56 10.10
C THR A 618 20.35 -21.05 10.31
N ARG A 619 19.33 -21.47 11.09
CA ARG A 619 19.11 -22.87 11.44
C ARG A 619 17.73 -23.35 10.97
N PRO A 620 17.64 -24.49 10.26
CA PRO A 620 16.37 -25.16 10.04
C PRO A 620 15.83 -25.74 11.34
N GLU A 621 14.52 -25.77 11.52
CA GLU A 621 13.85 -26.41 12.64
C GLU A 621 13.12 -27.67 12.19
N THR A 622 13.31 -28.77 12.91
CA THR A 622 12.61 -30.03 12.61
C THR A 622 11.55 -30.30 13.66
N ALA A 623 10.32 -30.55 13.21
CA ALA A 623 9.24 -30.90 14.13
C ALA A 623 8.62 -32.26 13.83
N THR A 624 8.19 -32.95 14.88
CA THR A 624 7.24 -34.09 14.80
C THR A 624 5.84 -33.52 14.99
N ILE A 625 4.96 -33.73 14.03
CA ILE A 625 3.57 -33.25 14.00
C ILE A 625 2.66 -34.40 14.36
N ASP A 626 2.03 -34.30 15.53
CA ASP A 626 1.10 -35.30 16.06
C ASP A 626 -0.36 -34.84 15.92
N LEU A 627 -1.13 -35.58 15.16
CA LEU A 627 -2.56 -35.36 14.86
C LEU A 627 -3.50 -36.39 15.55
N SER A 628 -2.94 -37.22 16.43
CA SER A 628 -3.68 -38.35 17.02
C SER A 628 -4.93 -37.92 17.80
N SER A 629 -4.89 -36.73 18.45
CA SER A 629 -6.02 -36.20 19.19
C SER A 629 -7.17 -35.68 18.32
N LEU A 630 -6.94 -35.45 17.02
CA LEU A 630 -7.99 -35.10 16.06
C LEU A 630 -8.70 -36.27 15.46
N GLY A 631 -8.16 -37.50 15.64
CA GLY A 631 -8.73 -38.72 15.06
C GLY A 631 -8.64 -38.80 13.53
N ILE A 632 -7.73 -38.02 12.92
CA ILE A 632 -7.49 -38.04 11.47
C ILE A 632 -6.17 -38.73 11.15
N ALA A 633 -6.12 -39.38 9.98
CA ALA A 633 -4.94 -40.10 9.51
C ALA A 633 -4.69 -39.76 8.03
N PRO A 634 -4.24 -38.53 7.72
CA PRO A 634 -3.92 -38.20 6.35
C PRO A 634 -2.71 -39.00 5.86
N ASN A 635 -2.70 -39.33 4.57
CA ASN A 635 -1.63 -40.12 3.95
C ASN A 635 -0.73 -39.26 3.03
N THR A 636 -1.08 -38.00 2.85
CA THR A 636 -0.34 -37.01 2.06
C THR A 636 -0.39 -35.65 2.74
N ALA A 637 0.67 -34.88 2.56
CA ALA A 637 0.74 -33.46 2.91
C ALA A 637 1.12 -32.67 1.65
N LYS A 638 0.37 -31.62 1.33
CA LYS A 638 0.84 -30.59 0.39
C LYS A 638 1.59 -29.55 1.21
N VAL A 639 2.86 -29.37 0.90
CA VAL A 639 3.74 -28.43 1.59
C VAL A 639 4.15 -27.33 0.63
N THR A 640 3.82 -26.11 0.97
CA THR A 640 4.22 -24.89 0.22
C THR A 640 5.16 -24.09 1.09
N THR A 641 6.36 -23.77 0.59
CA THR A 641 7.39 -23.06 1.34
C THR A 641 7.84 -21.82 0.58
N ILE A 642 7.95 -20.70 1.31
CA ILE A 642 8.53 -19.44 0.88
C ILE A 642 9.83 -19.26 1.66
N THR A 643 10.97 -19.25 0.98
CA THR A 643 12.31 -19.11 1.58
C THR A 643 13.32 -18.64 0.53
N ALA A 644 14.49 -18.22 0.97
CA ALA A 644 15.63 -17.87 0.13
C ALA A 644 16.94 -18.14 0.89
N GLU A 645 18.08 -17.86 0.27
CA GLU A 645 19.42 -18.06 0.89
C GLU A 645 19.65 -17.18 2.12
N ASN A 646 18.99 -16.03 2.22
CA ASN A 646 18.97 -15.16 3.40
C ASN A 646 17.73 -14.25 3.40
N ILE A 647 17.49 -13.58 4.52
CA ILE A 647 16.30 -12.75 4.73
C ILE A 647 16.27 -11.42 3.96
N LEU A 648 17.36 -11.02 3.33
CA LEU A 648 17.46 -9.77 2.56
C LEU A 648 17.21 -9.96 1.06
N VAL A 649 16.97 -11.19 0.60
CA VAL A 649 16.63 -11.47 -0.79
C VAL A 649 15.27 -10.89 -1.10
N GLU A 650 15.18 -10.17 -2.22
CA GLU A 650 13.96 -9.50 -2.69
C GLU A 650 13.63 -9.85 -4.13
N ASN A 651 12.39 -9.65 -4.51
CA ASN A 651 11.94 -9.65 -5.89
C ASN A 651 12.05 -8.23 -6.46
N ASP A 652 12.43 -8.13 -7.72
CA ASP A 652 12.46 -6.88 -8.47
C ASP A 652 11.96 -7.06 -9.91
N GLU A 653 11.92 -5.99 -10.69
CA GLU A 653 11.45 -6.05 -12.08
C GLU A 653 12.37 -6.84 -13.02
N GLU A 654 13.65 -7.07 -12.66
CA GLU A 654 14.62 -7.83 -13.45
C GLU A 654 14.61 -9.31 -13.07
N ASP A 655 14.33 -9.62 -11.78
CA ASP A 655 14.18 -10.99 -11.28
C ASP A 655 12.95 -11.09 -10.35
N PRO A 656 11.74 -11.18 -10.92
CA PRO A 656 10.48 -11.12 -10.18
C PRO A 656 10.13 -12.39 -9.39
N SER A 657 10.98 -13.41 -9.44
CA SER A 657 10.69 -14.76 -8.93
C SER A 657 11.77 -15.36 -8.01
N ARG A 658 12.65 -14.54 -7.44
CA ARG A 658 13.67 -15.04 -6.49
C ARG A 658 13.05 -15.61 -5.22
N VAL A 659 11.99 -14.97 -4.73
CA VAL A 659 11.27 -15.38 -3.52
C VAL A 659 9.81 -15.62 -3.88
N ILE A 660 9.47 -16.86 -4.17
CA ILE A 660 8.12 -17.30 -4.54
C ILE A 660 7.77 -18.60 -3.79
N PRO A 661 6.47 -18.94 -3.65
CA PRO A 661 6.06 -20.21 -3.08
C PRO A 661 6.51 -21.39 -3.92
N VAL A 662 7.09 -22.42 -3.27
CA VAL A 662 7.43 -23.69 -3.89
C VAL A 662 6.61 -24.78 -3.22
N SER A 663 5.77 -25.47 -3.98
CA SER A 663 4.86 -26.51 -3.49
C SER A 663 5.36 -27.90 -3.84
N ARG A 664 5.22 -28.85 -2.90
CA ARG A 664 5.43 -30.27 -3.11
C ARG A 664 4.40 -31.10 -2.35
N THR A 665 4.13 -32.32 -2.80
CA THR A 665 3.30 -33.28 -2.08
C THR A 665 4.19 -34.36 -1.52
N GLU A 666 4.05 -34.63 -0.22
CA GLU A 666 4.83 -35.63 0.51
C GLU A 666 3.91 -36.74 1.03
N PRO A 667 4.29 -38.03 0.93
CA PRO A 667 3.60 -39.08 1.62
C PRO A 667 3.88 -38.99 3.12
N ILE A 668 2.85 -39.13 3.95
CA ILE A 668 2.95 -39.12 5.41
C ILE A 668 2.20 -40.29 6.02
N GLN A 669 2.55 -40.65 7.24
CA GLN A 669 1.85 -41.70 7.98
C GLN A 669 1.92 -41.43 9.49
N GLY A 670 0.76 -41.42 10.17
CA GLY A 670 0.67 -41.20 11.61
C GLY A 670 1.27 -39.83 12.02
N ALA A 671 2.00 -39.80 13.13
CA ALA A 671 2.85 -38.64 13.46
C ALA A 671 4.01 -38.60 12.46
N PHE A 672 4.19 -37.48 11.79
CA PHE A 672 5.20 -37.32 10.75
C PHE A 672 6.19 -36.20 11.10
N ARG A 673 7.38 -36.28 10.52
CA ARG A 673 8.42 -35.25 10.68
C ARG A 673 8.47 -34.35 9.47
N HIS A 674 8.64 -33.04 9.73
CA HIS A 674 8.92 -32.04 8.72
C HIS A 674 10.07 -31.12 9.18
N THR A 675 10.93 -30.73 8.23
CA THR A 675 12.01 -29.79 8.47
C THR A 675 11.70 -28.47 7.78
N PHE A 676 11.53 -27.42 8.58
CA PHE A 676 11.27 -26.05 8.15
C PHE A 676 12.60 -25.35 7.88
N PRO A 677 12.87 -24.89 6.65
CA PRO A 677 14.12 -24.16 6.37
C PRO A 677 14.29 -22.96 7.30
N ASN A 678 15.51 -22.52 7.50
CA ASN A 678 15.77 -21.27 8.20
C ASN A 678 15.15 -20.09 7.43
N GLY A 679 14.65 -19.09 8.16
CA GLY A 679 14.01 -17.94 7.53
C GLY A 679 12.94 -18.36 6.53
N SER A 680 11.90 -19.07 6.95
CA SER A 680 10.87 -19.56 6.01
C SER A 680 9.44 -19.38 6.53
N VAL A 681 8.51 -19.22 5.60
CA VAL A 681 7.08 -19.41 5.81
C VAL A 681 6.66 -20.68 5.11
N THR A 682 5.98 -21.58 5.83
CA THR A 682 5.54 -22.88 5.30
C THR A 682 4.07 -23.08 5.59
N VAL A 683 3.30 -23.41 4.55
CA VAL A 683 1.90 -23.81 4.64
C VAL A 683 1.81 -25.31 4.37
N ILE A 684 1.23 -26.07 5.30
CA ILE A 684 1.00 -27.51 5.15
C ILE A 684 -0.51 -27.75 5.11
N GLU A 685 -0.99 -28.28 4.00
CA GLU A 685 -2.39 -28.68 3.80
C GLU A 685 -2.50 -30.21 3.91
N LEU A 686 -3.31 -30.68 4.84
CA LEU A 686 -3.55 -32.09 5.11
C LEU A 686 -5.02 -32.43 4.81
N PRO A 687 -5.32 -33.39 3.94
CA PRO A 687 -6.71 -33.74 3.64
C PRO A 687 -7.37 -34.37 4.88
N MET A 688 -8.53 -33.84 5.22
CA MET A 688 -9.41 -34.43 6.24
C MET A 688 -10.41 -35.34 5.52
N ARG A 689 -10.26 -36.66 5.68
CA ARG A 689 -11.28 -37.60 5.18
C ARG A 689 -12.53 -37.51 6.06
N LYS A 690 -13.67 -37.27 5.43
CA LYS A 690 -14.98 -37.47 6.09
C LYS A 690 -15.22 -38.92 6.38
#